data_5bcc7b1ef99457929234c6c12fa270c9
#
_entry.id   5bcc7b1ef99457929234c6c12fa270c9
#
_cell.length_a   1.000
_cell.length_b   1.000
_cell.length_c   1.000
_cell.angle_alpha   90.00
_cell.angle_beta   90.00
_cell.angle_gamma   90.00
#
_symmetry.space_group_name_H-M   'P 1'
#
loop_
_entity.id
_entity.type
_entity.pdbx_description
1 polymer ?
#
loop_
_entity_poly.entity_id
_entity_poly.type
_entity_poly.pdbx_seq_one_letter_code
_entity_poly.pdbx_strand_id
1 'polypeptide(L)'
;MIEIHPDRLYLTSTGRLARDLTWRFRLKCLREGKKGWESLRAMSLNAWLADTWSEAWPEEMPAADLYRMSLWKDLTERIVPPSPLTVDTNLCAILDENYGTMIRHGLDPTSGFPSTPLVEWRREISTAFRKSLKAGGLFHPSLHPLLIRRGIIEGRIILPERITLAGFESPAPLERELFVAFEERSDIEYLLDLPARRPEKIEALALPSPEQEVTYLVHRLAGDALKVPLHRIGVIVPDMNRYAKTLERGLRDVTAGDAPHGLHWFNMTKGIPLLETHLMNAALLPLRFVLEGQSRELLLSLFLSPYCGCWQGKRHQIARADITWRKKSIDSGLEDLLRVLKKEDRRTYDLIPPETLKHLSAFCRTTKIFEKKKGAFWTRQLRELLARLGFPAISDEKDTVDKRGFDAIMEDIDRHLSEAWMDGYEFSGWLTHLASHKVVQIGAAEDAGVQIMGTIESRGLDFDKLYVLGMDDRSLPGPARPLPFLDSTERKLVQGGTAESQYEFARRTFDHLMTLAPDITLLRAEQEDLKPLPPSPFWPDTEEKRSIDIWNAPDPAWLRAEWLRFAYNGLHEGISPEPSVDTPINPDRIPDTVSVSRFQKAVICPYRFFAEAILKMEPLEDIEPDASPREKGNRIHGVLARFTQRLRERELDLTTKEARGLLTECVDEELHNVADRPHWQVERRRWIGLEDSEEGGMLTDWLDREQERWQEGWRCVAEESPFDALTVAGLPFTLKGRIDRADFSKDGGVLLWDYKTGEVPTAADIVKHLKEPQLVIYLLALLGGCIPALGAYIDSDTPFSAGYIRLKSSGDIKIYPIKGIETSLEDWTAAIAKLGEILGSGNFPAEPFPVSEVSDRYKTCERCPVITLCRTGVRGTLSEETEEETHEETE
;
A
#
# COMPACT_ATOMS: atom_id res chain seq x y z
N MET A 1 40.10 29.25 7.30
CA MET A 1 39.02 29.21 8.29
C MET A 1 38.39 30.58 8.29
N ILE A 2 37.09 30.68 8.14
CA ILE A 2 36.34 31.93 8.19
C ILE A 2 36.49 32.51 9.59
N GLU A 3 36.85 33.77 9.70
CA GLU A 3 36.94 34.42 10.97
C GLU A 3 35.54 34.90 11.39
N ILE A 4 34.96 34.22 12.38
CA ILE A 4 33.61 34.49 12.87
C ILE A 4 33.73 35.47 14.06
N HIS A 5 33.07 36.64 13.94
CA HIS A 5 33.07 37.70 14.94
C HIS A 5 31.70 37.83 15.62
N PRO A 6 31.58 37.84 16.96
CA PRO A 6 30.32 37.89 17.65
C PRO A 6 29.57 39.24 17.56
N ASP A 7 30.27 40.31 17.17
CA ASP A 7 29.74 41.68 17.02
C ASP A 7 28.99 41.93 15.70
N ARG A 8 28.91 40.94 14.81
CA ARG A 8 28.21 40.99 13.55
C ARG A 8 26.87 40.23 13.56
N LEU A 9 25.90 40.71 12.79
CA LEU A 9 24.70 39.95 12.45
C LEU A 9 24.97 39.09 11.21
N TYR A 10 24.81 37.77 11.32
CA TYR A 10 24.94 36.84 10.23
C TYR A 10 23.57 36.55 9.66
N LEU A 11 23.29 37.04 8.48
CA LEU A 11 22.10 36.68 7.68
C LEU A 11 22.48 35.61 6.67
N THR A 12 21.82 34.50 6.73
CA THR A 12 22.12 33.31 5.91
C THR A 12 20.99 33.01 4.93
N SER A 13 21.34 32.36 3.83
CA SER A 13 20.34 31.88 2.84
C SER A 13 19.45 30.77 3.42
N THR A 14 19.94 29.99 4.39
CA THR A 14 19.22 28.88 5.01
C THR A 14 19.40 28.87 6.51
N GLY A 15 18.40 28.35 7.26
CA GLY A 15 18.51 28.17 8.71
C GLY A 15 19.61 27.18 9.12
N ARG A 16 19.96 26.23 8.23
CA ARG A 16 21.03 25.27 8.47
C ARG A 16 22.40 25.93 8.50
N LEU A 17 22.67 26.80 7.55
CA LEU A 17 23.93 27.57 7.53
C LEU A 17 24.07 28.46 8.79
N ALA A 18 22.97 29.06 9.26
CA ALA A 18 23.00 29.82 10.50
C ALA A 18 23.38 28.97 11.71
N ARG A 19 22.84 27.75 11.79
CA ARG A 19 23.20 26.78 12.85
C ARG A 19 24.67 26.33 12.73
N ASP A 20 25.12 26.02 11.54
CA ASP A 20 26.50 25.61 11.28
C ASP A 20 27.51 26.71 11.69
N LEU A 21 27.26 27.97 11.31
CA LEU A 21 28.09 29.11 11.73
C LEU A 21 28.09 29.24 13.26
N THR A 22 26.94 29.07 13.92
CA THR A 22 26.82 29.09 15.37
C THR A 22 27.62 27.97 16.02
N TRP A 23 27.56 26.77 15.45
CA TRP A 23 28.29 25.59 15.89
C TRP A 23 29.81 25.79 15.75
N ARG A 24 30.27 26.24 14.59
CA ARG A 24 31.70 26.56 14.33
C ARG A 24 32.23 27.61 15.32
N PHE A 25 31.43 28.63 15.60
CA PHE A 25 31.77 29.63 16.60
C PHE A 25 31.91 29.06 18.00
N ARG A 26 30.96 28.22 18.43
CA ARG A 26 31.01 27.52 19.73
C ARG A 26 32.27 26.64 19.84
N LEU A 27 32.60 25.88 18.80
CA LEU A 27 33.80 25.05 18.76
C LEU A 27 35.08 25.90 18.83
N LYS A 28 35.11 27.04 18.18
CA LYS A 28 36.23 27.97 18.27
C LYS A 28 36.40 28.44 19.71
N CYS A 29 35.35 28.91 20.36
CA CYS A 29 35.36 29.34 21.74
C CYS A 29 35.82 28.24 22.73
N LEU A 30 35.36 27.03 22.54
CA LEU A 30 35.77 25.86 23.32
C LEU A 30 37.28 25.56 23.15
N ARG A 31 37.78 25.57 21.90
CA ARG A 31 39.22 25.38 21.61
C ARG A 31 40.09 26.46 22.18
N GLU A 32 39.58 27.69 22.27
CA GLU A 32 40.25 28.83 22.92
C GLU A 32 40.18 28.81 24.48
N GLY A 33 39.54 27.79 25.04
CA GLY A 33 39.39 27.59 26.49
C GLY A 33 38.45 28.59 27.15
N LYS A 34 37.58 29.27 26.44
CA LYS A 34 36.60 30.21 26.99
C LYS A 34 35.55 29.44 27.81
N LYS A 35 35.28 29.93 29.03
CA LYS A 35 34.26 29.38 29.95
C LYS A 35 32.86 29.94 29.71
N GLY A 36 32.75 31.01 28.92
CA GLY A 36 31.53 31.67 28.54
C GLY A 36 31.77 32.60 27.36
N TRP A 37 30.76 32.78 26.52
CA TRP A 37 30.79 33.68 25.36
C TRP A 37 29.38 34.18 25.03
N GLU A 38 29.33 35.31 24.35
CA GLU A 38 28.09 35.84 23.78
C GLU A 38 27.67 34.96 22.62
N SER A 39 26.36 34.63 22.54
CA SER A 39 25.82 33.81 21.43
C SER A 39 25.99 34.56 20.12
N LEU A 40 26.40 33.82 19.05
CA LEU A 40 26.46 34.36 17.69
C LEU A 40 25.05 34.77 17.23
N ARG A 41 24.90 35.99 16.76
CA ARG A 41 23.64 36.45 16.15
C ARG A 41 23.58 35.98 14.69
N ALA A 42 23.16 34.74 14.47
CA ALA A 42 23.04 34.10 13.14
C ALA A 42 21.62 33.58 12.94
N MET A 43 20.99 33.97 11.83
CA MET A 43 19.64 33.51 11.44
C MET A 43 19.46 33.57 9.93
N SER A 44 18.44 32.85 9.42
CA SER A 44 18.10 32.96 8.00
C SER A 44 17.50 34.35 7.70
N LEU A 45 17.71 34.82 6.47
CA LEU A 45 17.11 36.08 6.00
C LEU A 45 15.60 36.14 6.22
N ASN A 46 14.87 35.04 5.89
CA ASN A 46 13.43 34.98 6.08
C ASN A 46 13.00 35.10 7.55
N ALA A 47 13.73 34.50 8.48
CA ALA A 47 13.46 34.63 9.92
C ALA A 47 13.71 36.07 10.35
N TRP A 48 14.84 36.67 9.96
CA TRP A 48 15.15 38.04 10.26
C TRP A 48 14.11 39.03 9.71
N LEU A 49 13.63 38.84 8.49
CA LEU A 49 12.59 39.68 7.89
C LEU A 49 11.28 39.63 8.70
N ALA A 50 10.88 38.43 9.15
CA ALA A 50 9.68 38.24 9.94
C ALA A 50 9.79 38.86 11.32
N ASP A 51 10.92 38.62 12.01
CA ASP A 51 11.18 39.16 13.35
C ASP A 51 11.25 40.69 13.32
N THR A 52 12.06 41.27 12.40
CA THR A 52 12.22 42.71 12.22
C THR A 52 10.90 43.41 11.89
N TRP A 53 10.06 42.81 11.04
CA TRP A 53 8.74 43.33 10.73
C TRP A 53 7.83 43.34 11.95
N SER A 54 7.84 42.25 12.70
CA SER A 54 7.05 42.12 13.95
C SER A 54 7.47 43.13 14.99
N GLU A 55 8.78 43.33 15.18
CA GLU A 55 9.36 44.31 16.12
C GLU A 55 9.03 45.75 15.76
N ALA A 56 8.83 46.07 14.47
CA ALA A 56 8.48 47.41 14.00
C ALA A 56 7.02 47.81 14.30
N TRP A 57 6.17 46.93 14.84
CA TRP A 57 4.74 47.15 15.11
C TRP A 57 3.99 47.74 13.92
N PRO A 58 3.98 47.08 12.80
CA PRO A 58 3.37 47.62 11.58
C PRO A 58 1.84 47.62 11.64
N GLU A 59 1.20 48.48 10.85
CA GLU A 59 -0.26 48.45 10.67
C GLU A 59 -0.70 47.27 9.80
N GLU A 60 0.15 46.84 8.86
CA GLU A 60 -0.12 45.73 7.95
C GLU A 60 0.61 44.45 8.41
N MET A 61 -0.10 43.33 8.36
CA MET A 61 0.44 42.04 8.79
C MET A 61 0.57 41.07 7.60
N PRO A 62 1.54 40.13 7.62
CA PRO A 62 1.61 39.10 6.61
C PRO A 62 0.40 38.17 6.69
N ALA A 63 -0.27 37.97 5.58
CA ALA A 63 -1.41 37.07 5.50
C ALA A 63 -0.99 35.62 5.70
N ALA A 64 -1.68 34.91 6.60
CA ALA A 64 -1.45 33.48 6.85
C ALA A 64 -1.75 32.64 5.60
N ASP A 65 -1.04 31.53 5.41
CA ASP A 65 -1.18 30.65 4.27
C ASP A 65 -2.63 30.23 4.03
N LEU A 66 -3.29 29.70 5.04
CA LEU A 66 -4.65 29.23 4.92
C LEU A 66 -5.65 30.33 4.61
N TYR A 67 -5.42 31.54 5.13
CA TYR A 67 -6.22 32.71 4.78
C TYR A 67 -6.08 33.07 3.28
N ARG A 68 -4.83 33.09 2.77
CA ARG A 68 -4.58 33.36 1.34
C ARG A 68 -5.23 32.33 0.45
N MET A 69 -5.10 31.04 0.81
CA MET A 69 -5.71 29.93 0.08
C MET A 69 -7.24 30.03 0.06
N SER A 70 -7.87 30.34 1.20
CA SER A 70 -9.31 30.56 1.28
C SER A 70 -9.75 31.77 0.42
N LEU A 71 -8.97 32.83 0.45
CA LEU A 71 -9.24 34.02 -0.37
C LEU A 71 -9.12 33.71 -1.87
N TRP A 72 -8.10 32.96 -2.29
CA TRP A 72 -7.99 32.50 -3.68
C TRP A 72 -9.20 31.67 -4.10
N LYS A 73 -9.66 30.76 -3.23
CA LYS A 73 -10.86 29.95 -3.48
C LYS A 73 -12.10 30.84 -3.70
N ASP A 74 -12.35 31.74 -2.76
CA ASP A 74 -13.51 32.66 -2.86
C ASP A 74 -13.47 33.51 -4.15
N LEU A 75 -12.29 33.93 -4.56
CA LEU A 75 -12.08 34.71 -5.75
C LEU A 75 -12.24 33.88 -7.02
N THR A 76 -11.75 32.64 -7.06
CA THR A 76 -11.91 31.74 -8.23
C THR A 76 -13.35 31.30 -8.45
N GLU A 77 -14.19 31.29 -7.42
CA GLU A 77 -15.63 31.06 -7.55
C GLU A 77 -16.34 32.26 -8.18
N ARG A 78 -15.83 33.47 -8.00
CA ARG A 78 -16.41 34.73 -8.55
C ARG A 78 -15.84 35.11 -9.90
N ILE A 79 -14.54 34.90 -10.09
CA ILE A 79 -13.79 35.21 -11.32
C ILE A 79 -13.40 33.84 -11.91
N VAL A 80 -14.34 33.31 -12.70
CA VAL A 80 -14.26 31.93 -13.22
C VAL A 80 -13.01 31.74 -14.09
N PRO A 81 -12.18 30.72 -13.85
CA PRO A 81 -11.03 30.45 -14.67
C PRO A 81 -11.42 30.01 -16.09
N PRO A 82 -10.57 30.26 -17.10
CA PRO A 82 -10.81 29.76 -18.45
C PRO A 82 -10.77 28.22 -18.48
N SER A 83 -11.68 27.63 -19.27
CA SER A 83 -11.70 26.15 -19.50
C SER A 83 -10.34 25.68 -20.09
N PRO A 84 -9.79 24.54 -19.68
CA PRO A 84 -10.39 23.46 -18.88
C PRO A 84 -10.04 23.45 -17.37
N LEU A 85 -9.62 24.58 -16.79
CA LEU A 85 -9.22 24.63 -15.38
C LEU A 85 -10.42 24.36 -14.45
N THR A 86 -10.19 23.51 -13.46
CA THR A 86 -11.15 23.24 -12.37
C THR A 86 -10.71 23.97 -11.11
N VAL A 87 -11.69 24.47 -10.34
CA VAL A 87 -11.43 25.17 -9.08
C VAL A 87 -11.29 24.16 -7.96
N ASP A 88 -10.06 23.96 -7.52
CA ASP A 88 -9.71 23.11 -6.38
C ASP A 88 -8.63 23.76 -5.51
N THR A 89 -8.23 23.10 -4.43
CA THR A 89 -7.16 23.56 -3.54
C THR A 89 -5.81 23.63 -4.24
N ASN A 90 -5.54 22.75 -5.24
CA ASN A 90 -4.29 22.77 -6.00
C ASN A 90 -4.18 24.03 -6.87
N LEU A 91 -5.25 24.41 -7.55
CA LEU A 91 -5.29 25.64 -8.33
C LEU A 91 -4.99 26.86 -7.45
N CYS A 92 -5.59 26.93 -6.26
CA CYS A 92 -5.34 28.00 -5.29
C CYS A 92 -3.88 28.04 -4.84
N ALA A 93 -3.26 26.89 -4.58
CA ALA A 93 -1.84 26.77 -4.21
C ALA A 93 -0.91 27.26 -5.33
N ILE A 94 -1.18 26.83 -6.58
CA ILE A 94 -0.41 27.27 -7.76
C ILE A 94 -0.56 28.79 -7.98
N LEU A 95 -1.73 29.36 -7.77
CA LEU A 95 -1.95 30.81 -7.85
C LEU A 95 -1.13 31.57 -6.80
N ASP A 96 -1.15 31.13 -5.55
CA ASP A 96 -0.42 31.73 -4.46
C ASP A 96 1.11 31.67 -4.69
N GLU A 97 1.61 30.51 -5.09
CA GLU A 97 3.03 30.31 -5.42
C GLU A 97 3.47 31.17 -6.61
N ASN A 98 2.67 31.22 -7.68
CA ASN A 98 2.97 32.06 -8.84
C ASN A 98 2.96 33.55 -8.46
N TYR A 99 1.97 34.00 -7.70
CA TYR A 99 1.85 35.36 -7.21
C TYR A 99 3.10 35.77 -6.40
N GLY A 100 3.50 34.93 -5.45
CA GLY A 100 4.68 35.15 -4.63
C GLY A 100 5.99 35.10 -5.43
N THR A 101 6.08 34.22 -6.42
CA THR A 101 7.25 34.09 -7.31
C THR A 101 7.39 35.33 -8.19
N MET A 102 6.31 35.83 -8.78
CA MET A 102 6.34 37.08 -9.55
C MET A 102 6.87 38.24 -8.71
N ILE A 103 6.37 38.43 -7.51
CA ILE A 103 6.80 39.49 -6.59
C ILE A 103 8.29 39.35 -6.31
N ARG A 104 8.77 38.16 -5.89
CA ARG A 104 10.21 37.96 -5.58
C ARG A 104 11.13 38.31 -6.73
N HIS A 105 10.66 38.14 -7.98
CA HIS A 105 11.43 38.47 -9.19
C HIS A 105 11.16 39.88 -9.72
N GLY A 106 10.52 40.76 -8.93
CA GLY A 106 10.26 42.15 -9.31
C GLY A 106 9.18 42.31 -10.37
N LEU A 107 8.35 41.26 -10.59
CA LEU A 107 7.22 41.30 -11.53
C LEU A 107 5.95 41.70 -10.77
N ASP A 108 5.10 42.49 -11.39
CA ASP A 108 3.79 42.86 -10.85
C ASP A 108 2.73 41.85 -11.32
N PRO A 109 2.15 40.99 -10.41
CA PRO A 109 1.13 40.01 -10.82
C PRO A 109 -0.13 40.63 -11.43
N THR A 110 -0.41 41.92 -11.21
CA THR A 110 -1.57 42.61 -11.72
C THR A 110 -1.32 43.30 -13.07
N SER A 111 -0.07 43.31 -13.56
CA SER A 111 0.35 43.89 -14.81
C SER A 111 0.73 42.81 -15.85
N GLY A 112 1.19 43.21 -17.01
CA GLY A 112 1.60 42.34 -18.11
C GLY A 112 0.73 42.53 -19.37
N PHE A 113 1.22 42.08 -20.51
CA PHE A 113 0.47 42.10 -21.76
C PHE A 113 -0.57 40.98 -21.78
N PRO A 114 -1.82 41.19 -22.13
CA PRO A 114 -2.83 40.14 -22.27
C PRO A 114 -2.52 39.26 -23.49
N SER A 115 -1.58 38.34 -23.34
CA SER A 115 -1.12 37.47 -24.44
C SER A 115 -1.96 36.21 -24.60
N THR A 116 -2.62 35.78 -23.55
CA THR A 116 -3.51 34.61 -23.53
C THR A 116 -4.67 34.86 -22.55
N PRO A 117 -5.82 34.16 -22.73
CA PRO A 117 -6.94 34.23 -21.77
C PRO A 117 -6.51 33.91 -20.33
N LEU A 118 -5.50 33.05 -20.16
CA LEU A 118 -4.98 32.65 -18.85
C LEU A 118 -4.21 33.80 -18.17
N VAL A 119 -3.40 34.54 -18.92
CA VAL A 119 -2.68 35.73 -18.41
C VAL A 119 -3.64 36.86 -18.07
N GLU A 120 -4.66 37.07 -18.89
CA GLU A 120 -5.71 38.08 -18.63
C GLU A 120 -6.47 37.75 -17.35
N TRP A 121 -6.92 36.51 -17.20
CA TRP A 121 -7.57 36.00 -15.99
C TRP A 121 -6.66 36.12 -14.75
N ARG A 122 -5.38 35.76 -14.83
CA ARG A 122 -4.41 35.93 -13.74
C ARG A 122 -4.37 37.40 -13.29
N ARG A 123 -4.33 38.37 -14.21
CA ARG A 123 -4.26 39.79 -13.90
C ARG A 123 -5.51 40.26 -13.13
N GLU A 124 -6.67 39.86 -13.59
CA GLU A 124 -7.93 40.18 -12.97
C GLU A 124 -8.03 39.65 -11.55
N ILE A 125 -7.79 38.33 -11.38
CA ILE A 125 -7.89 37.67 -10.08
C ILE A 125 -6.80 38.17 -9.11
N SER A 126 -5.57 38.43 -9.59
CA SER A 126 -4.48 39.00 -8.79
C SER A 126 -4.77 40.41 -8.32
N THR A 127 -5.46 41.19 -9.15
CA THR A 127 -5.93 42.56 -8.79
C THR A 127 -6.95 42.49 -7.67
N ALA A 128 -7.93 41.60 -7.79
CA ALA A 128 -8.91 41.35 -6.74
C ALA A 128 -8.30 40.84 -5.44
N PHE A 129 -7.35 39.92 -5.55
CA PHE A 129 -6.60 39.35 -4.39
C PHE A 129 -5.84 40.46 -3.63
N ARG A 130 -5.05 41.27 -4.36
CA ARG A 130 -4.31 42.41 -3.77
C ARG A 130 -5.23 43.40 -3.07
N LYS A 131 -6.37 43.71 -3.70
CA LYS A 131 -7.38 44.63 -3.13
C LYS A 131 -7.96 44.05 -1.84
N SER A 132 -8.29 42.76 -1.84
CA SER A 132 -8.84 42.12 -0.64
C SER A 132 -7.85 42.06 0.52
N LEU A 133 -6.59 41.69 0.25
CA LEU A 133 -5.55 41.72 1.27
C LEU A 133 -5.40 43.11 1.88
N LYS A 134 -5.29 44.13 1.04
CA LYS A 134 -5.15 45.51 1.50
C LYS A 134 -6.34 46.01 2.33
N ALA A 135 -7.57 45.63 1.93
CA ALA A 135 -8.77 45.96 2.70
C ALA A 135 -8.79 45.29 4.10
N GLY A 136 -8.13 44.14 4.26
CA GLY A 136 -7.95 43.47 5.54
C GLY A 136 -6.73 43.93 6.34
N GLY A 137 -5.96 44.92 5.90
CA GLY A 137 -4.70 45.32 6.54
C GLY A 137 -3.61 44.26 6.41
N LEU A 138 -3.69 43.43 5.32
CA LEU A 138 -2.80 42.30 5.10
C LEU A 138 -1.96 42.49 3.83
N PHE A 139 -0.83 41.79 3.78
CA PHE A 139 0.00 41.71 2.58
C PHE A 139 0.52 40.28 2.33
N HIS A 140 0.92 39.98 1.10
CA HIS A 140 1.54 38.70 0.78
C HIS A 140 2.98 38.65 1.31
N PRO A 141 3.41 37.57 2.03
CA PRO A 141 4.72 37.50 2.67
C PRO A 141 5.92 37.75 1.75
N SER A 142 5.81 37.46 0.45
CA SER A 142 6.86 37.76 -0.53
C SER A 142 7.19 39.26 -0.67
N LEU A 143 6.36 40.14 -0.12
CA LEU A 143 6.62 41.61 -0.07
C LEU A 143 7.51 42.04 1.11
N HIS A 144 7.83 41.14 2.06
CA HIS A 144 8.68 41.46 3.21
C HIS A 144 9.98 42.20 2.80
N PRO A 145 10.79 41.71 1.82
CA PRO A 145 12.03 42.42 1.47
C PRO A 145 11.80 43.85 1.02
N LEU A 146 10.73 44.08 0.25
CA LEU A 146 10.37 45.43 -0.23
C LEU A 146 9.92 46.35 0.92
N LEU A 147 9.10 45.85 1.82
CA LEU A 147 8.56 46.64 2.95
C LEU A 147 9.65 46.98 3.96
N ILE A 148 10.52 46.01 4.28
CA ILE A 148 11.69 46.21 5.15
C ILE A 148 12.65 47.23 4.55
N ARG A 149 12.97 47.10 3.25
CA ARG A 149 13.78 48.09 2.50
C ARG A 149 13.22 49.50 2.66
N ARG A 150 11.91 49.65 2.46
CA ARG A 150 11.23 50.92 2.63
C ARG A 150 11.35 51.44 4.05
N GLY A 151 11.17 50.60 5.07
CA GLY A 151 11.35 50.94 6.48
C GLY A 151 12.77 51.40 6.84
N ILE A 152 13.80 50.81 6.22
CA ILE A 152 15.22 51.20 6.36
C ILE A 152 15.45 52.56 5.72
N ILE A 153 14.97 52.78 4.50
CA ILE A 153 15.14 54.09 3.81
C ILE A 153 14.46 55.23 4.60
N GLU A 154 13.27 54.99 5.11
CA GLU A 154 12.48 55.93 5.91
C GLU A 154 13.01 56.10 7.34
N GLY A 155 14.02 55.33 7.76
CA GLY A 155 14.62 55.40 9.11
C GLY A 155 13.77 54.75 10.21
N ARG A 156 12.71 54.05 9.89
CA ARG A 156 11.85 53.31 10.85
C ARG A 156 12.49 52.03 11.35
N ILE A 157 13.31 51.40 10.52
CA ILE A 157 14.05 50.16 10.83
C ILE A 157 15.53 50.54 10.96
N ILE A 158 16.10 50.23 12.11
CA ILE A 158 17.54 50.53 12.42
C ILE A 158 18.31 49.23 12.22
N LEU A 159 19.30 49.27 11.38
CA LEU A 159 20.18 48.13 11.10
C LEU A 159 21.33 48.06 12.14
N PRO A 160 21.88 46.85 12.43
CA PRO A 160 23.15 46.72 13.10
C PRO A 160 24.30 47.37 12.28
N GLU A 161 25.33 47.84 12.98
CA GLU A 161 26.48 48.47 12.31
C GLU A 161 27.20 47.55 11.34
N ARG A 162 27.24 46.24 11.65
CA ARG A 162 27.95 45.20 10.89
C ARG A 162 27.06 44.02 10.58
N ILE A 163 26.95 43.69 9.30
CA ILE A 163 26.17 42.55 8.80
C ILE A 163 27.03 41.68 7.90
N THR A 164 26.94 40.36 8.05
CA THR A 164 27.57 39.41 7.13
C THR A 164 26.47 38.65 6.41
N LEU A 165 26.50 38.69 5.07
CA LEU A 165 25.58 37.96 4.18
C LEU A 165 26.22 36.64 3.72
N ALA A 166 25.69 35.50 4.14
CA ALA A 166 26.29 34.19 3.87
C ALA A 166 25.42 33.28 3.03
N GLY A 167 26.00 32.66 1.99
CA GLY A 167 25.34 31.66 1.14
C GLY A 167 24.41 32.25 0.07
N PHE A 168 24.50 33.53 -0.23
CA PHE A 168 23.69 34.19 -1.27
C PHE A 168 24.45 34.32 -2.60
N GLU A 169 24.60 33.20 -3.31
CA GLU A 169 25.26 33.21 -4.63
C GLU A 169 24.44 33.89 -5.73
N SER A 170 23.11 33.73 -5.67
CA SER A 170 22.20 34.30 -6.67
C SER A 170 20.90 34.76 -5.99
N PRO A 171 20.95 35.87 -5.25
CA PRO A 171 19.76 36.37 -4.56
C PRO A 171 18.69 36.85 -5.57
N ALA A 172 17.42 36.70 -5.18
CA ALA A 172 16.30 37.16 -5.98
C ALA A 172 16.36 38.70 -6.17
N PRO A 173 15.76 39.28 -7.23
CA PRO A 173 15.80 40.72 -7.48
C PRO A 173 15.40 41.56 -6.27
N LEU A 174 14.32 41.25 -5.55
CA LEU A 174 13.93 41.99 -4.35
C LEU A 174 14.93 41.84 -3.18
N GLU A 175 15.59 40.70 -3.07
CA GLU A 175 16.65 40.50 -2.06
C GLU A 175 17.89 41.36 -2.39
N ARG A 176 18.27 41.46 -3.69
CA ARG A 176 19.36 42.33 -4.12
C ARG A 176 19.06 43.80 -3.79
N GLU A 177 17.84 44.25 -4.08
CA GLU A 177 17.42 45.62 -3.74
C GLU A 177 17.48 45.87 -2.21
N LEU A 178 17.14 44.86 -1.39
CA LEU A 178 17.27 44.96 0.06
C LEU A 178 18.74 45.02 0.48
N PHE A 179 19.63 44.21 -0.14
CA PHE A 179 21.05 44.21 0.18
C PHE A 179 21.72 45.54 -0.18
N VAL A 180 21.33 46.20 -1.26
CA VAL A 180 21.79 47.58 -1.57
C VAL A 180 21.40 48.53 -0.44
N ALA A 181 20.17 48.41 0.11
CA ALA A 181 19.81 49.28 1.25
C ALA A 181 20.58 48.96 2.54
N PHE A 182 21.05 47.71 2.69
CA PHE A 182 21.96 47.35 3.80
C PHE A 182 23.35 48.02 3.61
N GLU A 183 23.91 47.98 2.38
CA GLU A 183 25.22 48.56 2.04
C GLU A 183 25.24 50.08 2.29
N GLU A 184 24.09 50.76 2.11
CA GLU A 184 23.98 52.20 2.35
C GLU A 184 24.01 52.59 3.85
N ARG A 185 23.76 51.64 4.77
CA ARG A 185 23.51 51.88 6.20
C ARG A 185 24.40 51.10 7.16
N SER A 186 25.09 50.06 6.69
CA SER A 186 25.86 49.14 7.52
C SER A 186 27.15 48.70 6.81
N ASP A 187 28.15 48.26 7.57
CA ASP A 187 29.35 47.60 7.05
C ASP A 187 28.99 46.17 6.65
N ILE A 188 28.93 45.87 5.34
CA ILE A 188 28.51 44.60 4.77
C ILE A 188 29.71 43.77 4.36
N GLU A 189 29.73 42.52 4.81
CA GLU A 189 30.64 41.50 4.38
C GLU A 189 29.87 40.39 3.67
N TYR A 190 30.33 40.02 2.48
CA TYR A 190 29.75 38.89 1.73
C TYR A 190 30.60 37.66 1.93
N LEU A 191 29.97 36.63 2.53
CA LEU A 191 30.57 35.32 2.72
C LEU A 191 30.09 34.44 1.55
N LEU A 192 30.67 34.69 0.36
CA LEU A 192 30.21 34.05 -0.87
C LEU A 192 30.81 32.67 -1.04
N ASP A 193 32.06 32.48 -0.58
CA ASP A 193 32.79 31.22 -0.80
C ASP A 193 33.49 30.74 0.46
N LEU A 194 33.22 29.50 0.78
CA LEU A 194 34.22 28.65 1.42
C LEU A 194 35.37 28.51 0.39
N PRO A 195 36.66 28.41 0.81
CA PRO A 195 37.76 28.26 -0.12
C PRO A 195 37.44 27.12 -1.07
N ALA A 196 37.40 27.44 -2.37
CA ALA A 196 37.10 26.50 -3.43
C ALA A 196 38.12 25.34 -3.36
N ARG A 197 37.71 24.24 -2.73
CA ARG A 197 38.44 22.99 -2.73
C ARG A 197 38.19 22.32 -4.09
N ARG A 198 39.22 21.92 -4.76
CA ARG A 198 39.06 20.95 -5.85
C ARG A 198 38.95 19.56 -5.22
N PRO A 199 38.00 18.75 -5.65
CA PRO A 199 37.93 17.39 -5.16
C PRO A 199 39.22 16.65 -5.47
N GLU A 200 39.74 15.92 -4.49
CA GLU A 200 40.93 15.06 -4.67
C GLU A 200 40.53 13.75 -5.32
N LYS A 201 39.28 13.30 -5.03
CA LYS A 201 38.72 12.06 -5.54
C LYS A 201 37.25 12.27 -5.95
N ILE A 202 36.94 11.85 -7.19
CA ILE A 202 35.56 11.74 -7.65
C ILE A 202 35.33 10.29 -8.09
N GLU A 203 34.28 9.68 -7.52
CA GLU A 203 33.80 8.35 -7.92
C GLU A 203 32.40 8.52 -8.47
N ALA A 204 32.10 7.93 -9.65
CA ALA A 204 30.79 7.99 -10.28
C ALA A 204 30.27 6.57 -10.53
N LEU A 205 29.08 6.25 -10.04
CA LEU A 205 28.50 4.91 -10.06
C LEU A 205 27.08 4.95 -10.58
N ALA A 206 26.82 4.15 -11.61
CA ALA A 206 25.48 3.89 -12.11
C ALA A 206 24.91 2.62 -11.46
N LEU A 207 23.67 2.69 -10.98
CA LEU A 207 22.97 1.63 -10.25
C LEU A 207 21.63 1.37 -10.94
N PRO A 208 21.09 0.13 -10.87
CA PRO A 208 19.90 -0.24 -11.62
C PRO A 208 18.64 0.59 -11.29
N SER A 209 18.46 1.00 -10.01
CA SER A 209 17.27 1.76 -9.60
C SER A 209 17.56 2.75 -8.45
N PRO A 210 16.66 3.71 -8.18
CA PRO A 210 16.77 4.63 -7.05
C PRO A 210 16.86 3.92 -5.69
N GLU A 211 16.15 2.81 -5.52
CA GLU A 211 16.18 2.01 -4.29
C GLU A 211 17.59 1.41 -4.07
N GLN A 212 18.23 1.02 -5.16
CA GLN A 212 19.57 0.47 -5.12
C GLN A 212 20.64 1.55 -4.90
N GLU A 213 20.43 2.80 -5.36
CA GLU A 213 21.26 3.93 -4.95
C GLU A 213 21.22 4.13 -3.44
N VAL A 214 20.03 4.10 -2.84
CA VAL A 214 19.86 4.24 -1.39
C VAL A 214 20.50 3.05 -0.66
N THR A 215 20.29 1.83 -1.14
CA THR A 215 20.88 0.63 -0.57
C THR A 215 22.41 0.74 -0.56
N TYR A 216 23.02 1.08 -1.69
CA TYR A 216 24.45 1.31 -1.81
C TYR A 216 24.95 2.39 -0.85
N LEU A 217 24.27 3.54 -0.83
CA LEU A 217 24.62 4.66 0.06
C LEU A 217 24.64 4.20 1.53
N VAL A 218 23.58 3.54 1.99
CA VAL A 218 23.42 3.09 3.38
C VAL A 218 24.55 2.14 3.78
N HIS A 219 24.95 1.21 2.90
CA HIS A 219 26.11 0.34 3.11
C HIS A 219 27.43 1.10 3.22
N ARG A 220 27.62 2.06 2.31
CA ARG A 220 28.87 2.87 2.32
C ARG A 220 28.94 3.73 3.57
N LEU A 221 27.83 4.34 3.99
CA LEU A 221 27.76 5.16 5.21
C LEU A 221 28.15 4.36 6.46
N ALA A 222 27.72 3.09 6.57
CA ALA A 222 28.09 2.23 7.68
C ALA A 222 29.63 2.01 7.76
N GLY A 223 30.29 1.82 6.61
CA GLY A 223 31.75 1.71 6.54
C GLY A 223 32.50 3.01 6.77
N ASP A 224 31.96 4.13 6.26
CA ASP A 224 32.58 5.44 6.38
C ASP A 224 32.43 6.03 7.80
N ALA A 225 31.34 5.72 8.51
CA ALA A 225 31.11 6.11 9.90
C ALA A 225 32.23 5.66 10.84
N LEU A 226 32.95 4.60 10.49
CA LEU A 226 34.10 4.11 11.24
C LEU A 226 35.37 4.96 11.02
N LYS A 227 35.42 5.79 9.97
CA LYS A 227 36.62 6.51 9.54
C LYS A 227 36.44 8.04 9.61
N VAL A 228 35.21 8.52 9.38
CA VAL A 228 34.87 9.94 9.29
C VAL A 228 33.77 10.25 10.31
N PRO A 229 33.89 11.34 11.07
CA PRO A 229 32.82 11.77 11.96
C PRO A 229 31.51 11.98 11.19
N LEU A 230 30.38 11.45 11.68
CA LEU A 230 29.10 11.44 10.97
C LEU A 230 28.66 12.83 10.47
N HIS A 231 28.83 13.88 11.28
CA HIS A 231 28.49 15.27 10.93
C HIS A 231 29.37 15.86 9.81
N ARG A 232 30.47 15.17 9.48
CA ARG A 232 31.38 15.54 8.38
C ARG A 232 31.08 14.79 7.09
N ILE A 233 30.03 13.96 7.08
CA ILE A 233 29.53 13.25 5.89
C ILE A 233 28.27 13.96 5.41
N GLY A 234 28.30 14.45 4.17
CA GLY A 234 27.16 15.06 3.49
C GLY A 234 26.53 14.11 2.49
N VAL A 235 25.21 14.15 2.40
CA VAL A 235 24.43 13.45 1.36
C VAL A 235 23.53 14.48 0.71
N ILE A 236 23.78 14.75 -0.57
CA ILE A 236 22.98 15.70 -1.35
C ILE A 236 22.00 14.96 -2.22
N VAL A 237 20.75 15.36 -2.16
CA VAL A 237 19.65 14.78 -2.91
C VAL A 237 18.94 15.90 -3.69
N PRO A 238 19.20 16.04 -4.99
CA PRO A 238 18.58 17.10 -5.80
C PRO A 238 17.06 17.04 -5.80
N ASP A 239 16.48 15.86 -5.89
CA ASP A 239 15.04 15.63 -5.75
C ASP A 239 14.71 14.86 -4.46
N MET A 240 14.58 15.60 -3.36
CA MET A 240 14.22 15.02 -2.05
C MET A 240 12.85 14.33 -2.04
N ASN A 241 11.90 14.76 -2.88
CA ASN A 241 10.57 14.13 -2.88
C ASN A 241 10.64 12.67 -3.32
N ARG A 242 11.53 12.38 -4.26
CA ARG A 242 11.75 11.04 -4.80
C ARG A 242 12.46 10.11 -3.82
N TYR A 243 13.43 10.62 -3.06
CA TYR A 243 14.35 9.80 -2.27
C TYR A 243 14.05 9.79 -0.75
N ALA A 244 13.40 10.83 -0.19
CA ALA A 244 13.31 11.01 1.26
C ALA A 244 12.74 9.80 2.00
N LYS A 245 11.68 9.19 1.47
CA LYS A 245 11.00 8.04 2.09
C LYS A 245 11.87 6.77 2.07
N THR A 246 12.52 6.51 0.94
CA THR A 246 13.40 5.34 0.77
C THR A 246 14.66 5.51 1.62
N LEU A 247 15.23 6.72 1.67
CA LEU A 247 16.36 7.05 2.55
C LEU A 247 16.01 6.89 4.03
N GLU A 248 14.88 7.44 4.47
CA GLU A 248 14.44 7.29 5.86
C GLU A 248 14.32 5.81 6.23
N ARG A 249 13.65 5.04 5.38
CA ARG A 249 13.46 3.61 5.61
C ARG A 249 14.80 2.86 5.66
N GLY A 250 15.67 3.05 4.64
CA GLY A 250 16.96 2.37 4.57
C GLY A 250 17.86 2.72 5.75
N LEU A 251 17.93 3.99 6.14
CA LEU A 251 18.73 4.43 7.28
C LEU A 251 18.19 3.90 8.61
N ARG A 252 16.86 3.88 8.80
CA ARG A 252 16.24 3.30 10.00
C ARG A 252 16.46 1.81 10.10
N ASP A 253 16.37 1.08 8.99
CA ASP A 253 16.55 -0.37 8.97
C ASP A 253 17.97 -0.77 9.43
N VAL A 254 18.97 0.05 9.15
CA VAL A 254 20.36 -0.18 9.57
C VAL A 254 20.60 0.30 11.01
N THR A 255 19.91 1.34 11.46
CA THR A 255 20.11 1.93 12.79
C THR A 255 19.12 1.42 13.85
N ALA A 256 18.12 0.65 13.44
CA ALA A 256 17.10 0.11 14.33
C ALA A 256 17.69 -0.94 15.28
N GLY A 257 17.97 -0.56 16.49
CA GLY A 257 18.37 -1.43 17.59
C GLY A 257 19.53 -0.93 18.44
N ASP A 258 20.38 -0.03 17.94
CA ASP A 258 21.65 0.29 18.57
C ASP A 258 21.84 1.73 19.09
N ALA A 259 20.86 2.60 18.89
CA ALA A 259 21.01 3.96 19.37
C ALA A 259 20.64 4.04 20.86
N PRO A 260 21.60 4.33 21.77
CA PRO A 260 21.24 4.79 23.09
C PRO A 260 20.29 5.98 22.97
N HIS A 261 19.30 6.06 23.85
CA HIS A 261 18.31 7.14 23.86
C HIS A 261 18.97 8.50 23.59
N GLY A 262 18.63 9.15 22.46
CA GLY A 262 19.08 10.49 22.09
C GLY A 262 20.20 10.60 21.05
N LEU A 263 20.78 9.51 20.53
CA LEU A 263 21.74 9.57 19.42
C LEU A 263 21.03 9.35 18.09
N HIS A 264 20.96 10.38 17.27
CA HIS A 264 20.45 10.29 15.91
C HIS A 264 21.60 10.13 14.92
N TRP A 265 21.60 9.08 14.15
CA TRP A 265 22.64 8.74 13.18
C TRP A 265 22.64 9.66 11.95
N PHE A 266 21.50 10.28 11.66
CA PHE A 266 21.35 11.16 10.50
C PHE A 266 20.43 12.34 10.81
N ASN A 267 20.62 13.44 10.06
CA ASN A 267 19.80 14.62 10.08
C ASN A 267 19.34 14.94 8.65
N MET A 268 18.05 14.79 8.38
CA MET A 268 17.46 15.09 7.07
C MET A 268 16.77 16.46 7.12
N THR A 269 17.21 17.39 6.25
CA THR A 269 16.72 18.78 6.26
C THR A 269 15.25 18.86 5.86
N LYS A 270 14.86 18.09 4.85
CA LYS A 270 13.47 18.00 4.44
C LYS A 270 12.85 16.84 5.20
N GLY A 271 12.03 17.17 6.20
CA GLY A 271 11.19 16.17 6.85
C GLY A 271 10.21 15.55 5.86
N ILE A 272 9.46 14.58 6.34
CA ILE A 272 8.35 13.99 5.60
C ILE A 272 7.13 14.91 5.74
N PRO A 273 6.35 15.13 4.67
CA PRO A 273 5.04 15.74 4.83
C PRO A 273 4.22 14.98 5.87
N LEU A 274 3.54 15.69 6.75
CA LEU A 274 2.72 15.06 7.80
C LEU A 274 1.69 14.09 7.19
N LEU A 275 1.21 14.37 5.98
CA LEU A 275 0.30 13.50 5.23
C LEU A 275 0.87 12.08 5.01
N GLU A 276 2.17 11.93 4.90
CA GLU A 276 2.84 10.64 4.68
C GLU A 276 3.10 9.87 5.98
N THR A 277 2.85 10.48 7.13
CA THR A 277 3.03 9.80 8.43
C THR A 277 1.91 8.81 8.71
N HIS A 278 2.22 7.74 9.42
CA HIS A 278 1.23 6.73 9.80
C HIS A 278 0.13 7.31 10.70
N LEU A 279 0.50 8.24 11.59
CA LEU A 279 -0.44 8.90 12.49
C LEU A 279 -1.46 9.73 11.72
N MET A 280 -1.03 10.54 10.75
CA MET A 280 -1.95 11.35 9.94
C MET A 280 -2.85 10.49 9.06
N ASN A 281 -2.30 9.44 8.45
CA ASN A 281 -3.11 8.48 7.70
C ASN A 281 -4.19 7.85 8.60
N ALA A 282 -3.86 7.46 9.82
CA ALA A 282 -4.83 6.94 10.78
C ALA A 282 -5.90 7.98 11.19
N ALA A 283 -5.52 9.25 11.33
CA ALA A 283 -6.46 10.34 11.64
C ALA A 283 -7.47 10.60 10.50
N LEU A 284 -7.06 10.36 9.25
CA LEU A 284 -7.94 10.52 8.07
C LEU A 284 -8.87 9.33 7.84
N LEU A 285 -8.57 8.13 8.36
CA LEU A 285 -9.36 6.91 8.11
C LEU A 285 -10.86 7.07 8.40
N PRO A 286 -11.32 7.69 9.51
CA PRO A 286 -12.76 7.84 9.76
C PRO A 286 -13.45 8.69 8.70
N LEU A 287 -12.79 9.73 8.23
CA LEU A 287 -13.32 10.62 7.19
C LEU A 287 -13.35 9.90 5.83
N ARG A 288 -12.24 9.24 5.46
CA ARG A 288 -12.16 8.40 4.26
C ARG A 288 -13.23 7.31 4.26
N PHE A 289 -13.44 6.64 5.38
CA PHE A 289 -14.46 5.60 5.52
C PHE A 289 -15.86 6.13 5.12
N VAL A 290 -16.21 7.34 5.54
CA VAL A 290 -17.51 7.94 5.19
C VAL A 290 -17.55 8.41 3.74
N LEU A 291 -16.48 9.05 3.26
CA LEU A 291 -16.40 9.63 1.91
C LEU A 291 -16.29 8.57 0.81
N GLU A 292 -15.59 7.47 1.06
CA GLU A 292 -15.29 6.42 0.09
C GLU A 292 -16.26 5.22 0.17
N GLY A 293 -17.51 5.45 0.59
CA GLY A 293 -18.58 4.46 0.50
C GLY A 293 -18.66 3.43 1.64
N GLN A 294 -18.03 3.70 2.77
CA GLN A 294 -18.08 2.84 3.98
C GLN A 294 -17.63 1.40 3.69
N SER A 295 -16.53 1.26 2.96
CA SER A 295 -16.02 -0.04 2.56
C SER A 295 -15.54 -0.88 3.75
N ARG A 296 -15.66 -2.19 3.62
CA ARG A 296 -15.14 -3.19 4.56
C ARG A 296 -13.64 -2.99 4.82
N GLU A 297 -12.88 -2.72 3.77
CA GLU A 297 -11.42 -2.56 3.86
C GLU A 297 -11.02 -1.34 4.67
N LEU A 298 -11.71 -0.21 4.48
CA LEU A 298 -11.46 1.00 5.28
C LEU A 298 -11.89 0.80 6.74
N LEU A 299 -12.98 0.06 6.99
CA LEU A 299 -13.37 -0.29 8.35
C LEU A 299 -12.32 -1.18 9.03
N LEU A 300 -11.78 -2.16 8.32
CA LEU A 300 -10.69 -3.01 8.82
C LEU A 300 -9.43 -2.19 9.07
N SER A 301 -9.05 -1.31 8.14
CA SER A 301 -7.90 -0.41 8.31
C SER A 301 -8.04 0.46 9.56
N LEU A 302 -9.25 0.98 9.81
CA LEU A 302 -9.55 1.75 11.01
C LEU A 302 -9.40 0.91 12.29
N PHE A 303 -9.92 -0.32 12.30
CA PHE A 303 -9.90 -1.20 13.47
C PHE A 303 -8.53 -1.84 13.73
N LEU A 304 -7.72 -2.07 12.69
CA LEU A 304 -6.37 -2.62 12.80
C LEU A 304 -5.31 -1.56 13.03
N SER A 305 -5.67 -0.28 12.91
CA SER A 305 -4.74 0.82 13.13
C SER A 305 -4.16 0.78 14.55
N PRO A 306 -2.82 0.81 14.71
CA PRO A 306 -2.19 0.85 16.03
C PRO A 306 -2.51 2.14 16.79
N TYR A 307 -2.96 3.18 16.09
CA TYR A 307 -3.34 4.47 16.67
C TYR A 307 -4.77 4.50 17.25
N CYS A 308 -5.58 3.46 17.00
CA CYS A 308 -6.92 3.33 17.58
C CYS A 308 -6.89 2.44 18.82
N GLY A 309 -6.75 3.05 20.01
CA GLY A 309 -6.56 2.32 21.27
C GLY A 309 -7.73 1.40 21.69
N CYS A 310 -8.96 1.70 21.27
CA CYS A 310 -10.12 0.90 21.61
C CYS A 310 -10.11 -0.53 21.04
N TRP A 311 -9.25 -0.84 20.08
CA TRP A 311 -9.14 -2.13 19.42
C TRP A 311 -7.85 -2.90 19.74
N GLN A 312 -6.98 -2.34 20.55
CA GLN A 312 -5.74 -3.03 20.93
C GLN A 312 -6.04 -4.39 21.58
N GLY A 313 -5.29 -5.40 21.15
CA GLY A 313 -5.46 -6.79 21.62
C GLY A 313 -6.62 -7.58 20.99
N LYS A 314 -7.40 -7.00 20.07
CA LYS A 314 -8.59 -7.63 19.46
C LYS A 314 -8.39 -8.06 17.99
N ARG A 315 -7.18 -8.22 17.52
CA ARG A 315 -6.87 -8.55 16.12
C ARG A 315 -7.53 -9.84 15.62
N HIS A 316 -7.63 -10.87 16.48
CA HIS A 316 -8.29 -12.13 16.11
C HIS A 316 -9.79 -11.96 15.87
N GLN A 317 -10.44 -11.11 16.65
CA GLN A 317 -11.86 -10.82 16.49
C GLN A 317 -12.13 -10.05 15.21
N ILE A 318 -11.28 -9.10 14.89
CA ILE A 318 -11.35 -8.32 13.65
C ILE A 318 -11.15 -9.23 12.44
N ALA A 319 -10.16 -10.13 12.48
CA ALA A 319 -9.95 -11.13 11.43
C ALA A 319 -11.16 -12.06 11.23
N ARG A 320 -11.81 -12.48 12.31
CA ARG A 320 -13.05 -13.26 12.23
C ARG A 320 -14.21 -12.48 11.63
N ALA A 321 -14.33 -11.20 11.97
CA ALA A 321 -15.32 -10.33 11.35
C ALA A 321 -15.09 -10.24 9.83
N ASP A 322 -13.86 -10.05 9.38
CA ASP A 322 -13.51 -10.03 7.97
C ASP A 322 -13.89 -11.34 7.24
N ILE A 323 -13.54 -12.47 7.81
CA ILE A 323 -13.94 -13.79 7.27
C ILE A 323 -15.48 -13.91 7.17
N THR A 324 -16.21 -13.44 8.18
CA THR A 324 -17.68 -13.48 8.17
C THR A 324 -18.27 -12.61 7.07
N TRP A 325 -17.76 -11.40 6.89
CA TRP A 325 -18.18 -10.48 5.82
C TRP A 325 -17.87 -11.03 4.43
N ARG A 326 -16.68 -11.58 4.22
CA ARG A 326 -16.29 -12.24 2.95
C ARG A 326 -17.20 -13.42 2.63
N LYS A 327 -17.44 -14.32 3.57
CA LYS A 327 -18.35 -15.48 3.38
C LYS A 327 -19.79 -15.08 3.03
N LYS A 328 -20.21 -13.87 3.39
CA LYS A 328 -21.55 -13.34 3.07
C LYS A 328 -21.54 -12.34 1.93
N SER A 329 -20.39 -12.13 1.28
CA SER A 329 -20.21 -11.19 0.17
C SER A 329 -20.70 -9.77 0.51
N ILE A 330 -20.41 -9.29 1.71
CA ILE A 330 -20.72 -7.92 2.14
C ILE A 330 -19.44 -7.09 2.15
N ASP A 331 -19.38 -6.11 1.25
CA ASP A 331 -18.18 -5.30 1.03
C ASP A 331 -18.31 -3.86 1.54
N SER A 332 -19.50 -3.35 1.71
CA SER A 332 -19.72 -1.96 2.09
C SER A 332 -21.00 -1.74 2.88
N GLY A 333 -21.14 -0.55 3.46
CA GLY A 333 -22.29 -0.15 4.27
C GLY A 333 -22.17 -0.58 5.74
N LEU A 334 -21.89 0.39 6.62
CA LEU A 334 -21.68 0.10 8.05
C LEU A 334 -22.83 -0.67 8.69
N GLU A 335 -24.08 -0.30 8.36
CA GLU A 335 -25.27 -0.96 8.93
C GLU A 335 -25.38 -2.41 8.46
N ASP A 336 -25.05 -2.70 7.20
CA ASP A 336 -25.09 -4.06 6.65
C ASP A 336 -23.95 -4.92 7.20
N LEU A 337 -22.74 -4.37 7.28
CA LEU A 337 -21.59 -5.03 7.92
C LEU A 337 -21.91 -5.42 9.36
N LEU A 338 -22.50 -4.51 10.14
CA LEU A 338 -22.85 -4.76 11.53
C LEU A 338 -24.03 -5.73 11.67
N ARG A 339 -25.04 -5.65 10.80
CA ARG A 339 -26.19 -6.54 10.79
C ARG A 339 -25.78 -7.99 10.52
N VAL A 340 -24.92 -8.19 9.52
CA VAL A 340 -24.42 -9.52 9.19
C VAL A 340 -23.57 -10.07 10.33
N LEU A 341 -22.67 -9.30 10.89
CA LEU A 341 -21.86 -9.74 12.03
C LEU A 341 -22.72 -10.10 13.23
N LYS A 342 -23.73 -9.30 13.55
CA LYS A 342 -24.66 -9.57 14.65
C LYS A 342 -25.44 -10.86 14.46
N LYS A 343 -25.80 -11.21 13.21
CA LYS A 343 -26.57 -12.41 12.88
C LYS A 343 -25.71 -13.67 12.85
N GLU A 344 -24.54 -13.59 12.24
CA GLU A 344 -23.71 -14.76 11.90
C GLU A 344 -22.58 -15.02 12.91
N ASP A 345 -22.03 -13.98 13.54
CA ASP A 345 -20.99 -14.08 14.58
C ASP A 345 -21.27 -13.09 15.73
N ARG A 346 -22.32 -13.38 16.47
CA ARG A 346 -22.74 -12.59 17.63
C ARG A 346 -21.62 -12.37 18.63
N ARG A 347 -20.76 -13.37 18.83
CA ARG A 347 -19.64 -13.30 19.77
C ARG A 347 -18.64 -12.22 19.36
N THR A 348 -18.31 -12.13 18.08
CA THR A 348 -17.41 -11.08 17.58
C THR A 348 -18.10 -9.71 17.63
N TYR A 349 -19.39 -9.64 17.29
CA TYR A 349 -20.18 -8.40 17.38
C TYR A 349 -20.21 -7.83 18.81
N ASP A 350 -20.43 -8.66 19.82
CA ASP A 350 -20.50 -8.23 21.21
C ASP A 350 -19.16 -7.78 21.79
N LEU A 351 -18.04 -8.06 21.12
CA LEU A 351 -16.70 -7.57 21.47
C LEU A 351 -16.40 -6.16 20.92
N ILE A 352 -17.21 -5.68 19.98
CA ILE A 352 -17.12 -4.30 19.50
C ILE A 352 -17.74 -3.38 20.56
N PRO A 353 -17.03 -2.36 21.08
CA PRO A 353 -17.59 -1.48 22.08
C PRO A 353 -18.87 -0.79 21.57
N PRO A 354 -20.02 -0.97 22.22
CA PRO A 354 -21.31 -0.43 21.74
C PRO A 354 -21.29 1.08 21.54
N GLU A 355 -20.57 1.80 22.40
CA GLU A 355 -20.43 3.26 22.28
C GLU A 355 -19.62 3.65 21.04
N THR A 356 -18.55 2.93 20.70
CA THR A 356 -17.78 3.17 19.48
C THR A 356 -18.65 2.98 18.24
N LEU A 357 -19.43 1.91 18.18
CA LEU A 357 -20.37 1.66 17.07
C LEU A 357 -21.44 2.75 16.96
N LYS A 358 -22.00 3.16 18.09
CA LYS A 358 -22.99 4.24 18.15
C LYS A 358 -22.42 5.55 17.62
N HIS A 359 -21.18 5.88 17.99
CA HIS A 359 -20.53 7.10 17.52
C HIS A 359 -20.12 7.03 16.05
N LEU A 360 -19.59 5.90 15.59
CA LEU A 360 -19.28 5.71 14.18
C LEU A 360 -20.55 5.78 13.32
N SER A 361 -21.65 5.12 13.76
CA SER A 361 -22.94 5.20 13.07
C SER A 361 -23.55 6.61 13.10
N ALA A 362 -23.39 7.35 14.22
CA ALA A 362 -23.82 8.73 14.30
C ALA A 362 -23.00 9.63 13.38
N PHE A 363 -21.70 9.44 13.33
CA PHE A 363 -20.81 10.15 12.42
C PHE A 363 -21.21 9.91 10.97
N CYS A 364 -21.42 8.65 10.54
CA CYS A 364 -21.88 8.32 9.19
C CYS A 364 -23.24 8.96 8.84
N ARG A 365 -24.16 9.07 9.81
CA ARG A 365 -25.49 9.68 9.59
C ARG A 365 -25.47 11.20 9.60
N THR A 366 -24.66 11.82 10.44
CA THR A 366 -24.60 13.28 10.59
C THR A 366 -23.71 13.93 9.52
N THR A 367 -22.72 13.21 9.04
CA THR A 367 -21.89 13.63 7.92
C THR A 367 -22.58 13.31 6.59
N LYS A 368 -23.66 14.05 6.28
CA LYS A 368 -24.20 14.05 4.92
C LYS A 368 -23.16 14.72 4.02
N ILE A 369 -22.47 13.90 3.24
CA ILE A 369 -21.23 14.21 2.52
C ILE A 369 -21.34 15.45 1.66
N PHE A 370 -22.51 15.68 1.03
CA PHE A 370 -22.76 16.78 0.13
C PHE A 370 -23.45 17.99 0.80
N GLU A 371 -23.74 17.92 2.10
CA GLU A 371 -24.34 19.02 2.81
C GLU A 371 -23.27 19.96 3.37
N LYS A 372 -23.27 21.21 2.91
CA LYS A 372 -22.31 22.19 3.41
C LYS A 372 -22.59 22.53 4.88
N LYS A 373 -21.56 22.44 5.69
CA LYS A 373 -21.51 22.81 7.11
C LYS A 373 -20.36 23.76 7.34
N LYS A 374 -20.40 24.48 8.45
CA LYS A 374 -19.26 25.32 8.86
C LYS A 374 -18.03 24.49 9.20
N GLY A 375 -16.85 24.99 8.95
CA GLY A 375 -15.59 24.32 9.29
C GLY A 375 -15.50 23.85 10.73
N ALA A 376 -15.97 24.67 11.66
CA ALA A 376 -16.06 24.31 13.10
C ALA A 376 -16.94 23.08 13.38
N PHE A 377 -17.92 22.75 12.53
CA PHE A 377 -18.68 21.51 12.64
C PHE A 377 -17.78 20.30 12.34
N TRP A 378 -17.05 20.35 11.23
CA TRP A 378 -16.21 19.25 10.75
C TRP A 378 -15.05 18.96 11.71
N THR A 379 -14.34 20.00 12.17
CA THR A 379 -13.23 19.82 13.13
C THR A 379 -13.71 19.22 14.45
N ARG A 380 -14.83 19.68 14.97
CA ARG A 380 -15.42 19.11 16.18
C ARG A 380 -15.83 17.65 16.01
N GLN A 381 -16.54 17.30 14.91
CA GLN A 381 -17.00 15.94 14.67
C GLN A 381 -15.83 14.97 14.50
N LEU A 382 -14.78 15.37 13.78
CA LEU A 382 -13.60 14.54 13.61
C LEU A 382 -12.85 14.34 14.94
N ARG A 383 -12.63 15.42 15.72
CA ARG A 383 -11.98 15.32 17.03
C ARG A 383 -12.76 14.42 18.01
N GLU A 384 -14.07 14.57 18.08
CA GLU A 384 -14.91 13.76 18.95
C GLU A 384 -14.85 12.29 18.58
N LEU A 385 -14.93 11.97 17.28
CA LEU A 385 -14.83 10.58 16.82
C LEU A 385 -13.47 9.98 17.10
N LEU A 386 -12.37 10.68 16.75
CA LEU A 386 -11.00 10.25 17.01
C LEU A 386 -10.76 9.99 18.52
N ALA A 387 -11.21 10.88 19.38
CA ALA A 387 -11.10 10.69 20.84
C ALA A 387 -11.82 9.42 21.31
N ARG A 388 -12.99 9.11 20.75
CA ARG A 388 -13.77 7.89 21.10
C ARG A 388 -13.20 6.61 20.53
N LEU A 389 -12.43 6.71 19.41
CA LEU A 389 -11.63 5.62 18.86
C LEU A 389 -10.35 5.37 19.68
N GLY A 390 -10.10 6.18 20.71
CA GLY A 390 -8.88 6.10 21.52
C GLY A 390 -7.65 6.60 20.77
N PHE A 391 -7.84 7.49 19.80
CA PHE A 391 -6.76 8.12 19.03
C PHE A 391 -6.18 9.34 19.79
N PRO A 392 -4.85 9.54 19.75
CA PRO A 392 -3.84 8.61 19.27
C PRO A 392 -3.34 7.71 20.41
N ALA A 393 -3.27 6.39 20.15
CA ALA A 393 -2.52 5.50 21.03
C ALA A 393 -1.02 5.68 20.73
N ILE A 394 -0.42 6.69 21.35
CA ILE A 394 0.98 7.09 21.11
C ILE A 394 1.91 6.04 21.73
N SER A 395 2.89 5.60 20.97
CA SER A 395 3.87 4.60 21.39
C SER A 395 5.29 5.15 21.50
N ASP A 396 5.65 6.25 20.82
CA ASP A 396 6.98 6.78 20.77
C ASP A 396 7.04 8.32 20.70
N GLU A 397 8.25 8.89 20.71
CA GLU A 397 8.49 10.33 20.63
C GLU A 397 8.11 10.90 19.26
N LYS A 398 8.26 10.12 18.19
CA LYS A 398 7.87 10.52 16.83
C LYS A 398 6.37 10.75 16.74
N ASP A 399 5.58 9.81 17.26
CA ASP A 399 4.12 9.94 17.28
C ASP A 399 3.68 11.22 18.02
N THR A 400 4.45 11.65 19.04
CA THR A 400 4.20 12.90 19.75
C THR A 400 4.44 14.13 18.85
N VAL A 401 5.48 14.11 18.01
CA VAL A 401 5.76 15.20 17.06
C VAL A 401 4.70 15.25 15.97
N ASP A 402 4.33 14.09 15.41
CA ASP A 402 3.28 13.96 14.40
C ASP A 402 1.93 14.45 14.95
N LYS A 403 1.61 14.10 16.20
CA LYS A 403 0.40 14.57 16.89
C LYS A 403 0.37 16.09 17.05
N ARG A 404 1.48 16.72 17.42
CA ARG A 404 1.57 18.20 17.48
C ARG A 404 1.34 18.82 16.10
N GLY A 405 1.88 18.19 15.04
CA GLY A 405 1.63 18.59 13.64
C GLY A 405 0.15 18.53 13.29
N PHE A 406 -0.52 17.43 13.63
CA PHE A 406 -1.97 17.26 13.42
C PHE A 406 -2.79 18.30 14.21
N ASP A 407 -2.47 18.50 15.49
CA ASP A 407 -3.18 19.48 16.33
C ASP A 407 -3.04 20.89 15.76
N ALA A 408 -1.84 21.26 15.31
CA ALA A 408 -1.60 22.56 14.70
C ALA A 408 -2.44 22.78 13.43
N ILE A 409 -2.56 21.77 12.57
CA ILE A 409 -3.45 21.84 11.38
C ILE A 409 -4.90 22.04 11.80
N MET A 410 -5.38 21.29 12.79
CA MET A 410 -6.75 21.41 13.28
C MET A 410 -7.02 22.78 13.91
N GLU A 411 -6.03 23.37 14.59
CA GLU A 411 -6.10 24.73 15.11
C GLU A 411 -6.11 25.80 14.01
N ASP A 412 -5.32 25.61 12.95
CA ASP A 412 -5.28 26.51 11.81
C ASP A 412 -6.65 26.53 11.08
N ILE A 413 -7.28 25.36 10.91
CA ILE A 413 -8.64 25.27 10.37
C ILE A 413 -9.65 25.99 11.27
N ASP A 414 -9.58 25.76 12.59
CA ASP A 414 -10.48 26.43 13.55
C ASP A 414 -10.28 27.95 13.55
N ARG A 415 -9.06 28.44 13.37
CA ARG A 415 -8.73 29.88 13.36
C ARG A 415 -9.18 30.57 12.07
N HIS A 416 -9.02 29.90 10.92
CA HIS A 416 -9.17 30.56 9.62
C HIS A 416 -10.38 30.10 8.80
N LEU A 417 -10.89 28.88 9.06
CA LEU A 417 -11.98 28.29 8.29
C LEU A 417 -13.22 27.90 9.13
N SER A 418 -13.25 28.28 10.43
CA SER A 418 -14.36 27.94 11.34
C SER A 418 -15.72 28.33 10.80
N GLU A 419 -15.83 29.53 10.20
CA GLU A 419 -17.05 30.11 9.66
C GLU A 419 -17.29 29.78 8.17
N ALA A 420 -16.30 29.21 7.48
CA ALA A 420 -16.40 28.84 6.07
C ALA A 420 -17.36 27.66 5.87
N TRP A 421 -18.26 27.77 4.89
CA TRP A 421 -19.17 26.70 4.50
C TRP A 421 -18.49 25.74 3.54
N MET A 422 -18.41 24.46 3.92
CA MET A 422 -17.77 23.41 3.13
C MET A 422 -18.48 22.08 3.32
N ASP A 423 -18.43 21.22 2.31
CA ASP A 423 -18.85 19.83 2.43
C ASP A 423 -17.74 18.92 2.94
N GLY A 424 -18.01 17.61 3.06
CA GLY A 424 -17.04 16.65 3.59
C GLY A 424 -15.82 16.46 2.70
N TYR A 425 -15.97 16.54 1.38
CA TYR A 425 -14.85 16.43 0.43
C TYR A 425 -13.96 17.68 0.48
N GLU A 426 -14.56 18.86 0.53
CA GLU A 426 -13.82 20.12 0.68
C GLU A 426 -13.05 20.15 2.00
N PHE A 427 -13.65 19.69 3.11
CA PHE A 427 -12.96 19.59 4.40
C PHE A 427 -11.78 18.59 4.35
N SER A 428 -11.99 17.41 3.75
CA SER A 428 -10.92 16.43 3.53
C SER A 428 -9.80 17.00 2.65
N GLY A 429 -10.16 17.74 1.61
CA GLY A 429 -9.21 18.43 0.73
C GLY A 429 -8.34 19.43 1.49
N TRP A 430 -8.92 20.24 2.37
CA TRP A 430 -8.18 21.18 3.22
C TRP A 430 -7.23 20.46 4.18
N LEU A 431 -7.70 19.41 4.86
CA LEU A 431 -6.84 18.60 5.75
C LEU A 431 -5.67 17.98 5.00
N THR A 432 -5.93 17.39 3.84
CA THR A 432 -4.90 16.76 2.99
C THR A 432 -3.90 17.80 2.50
N HIS A 433 -4.38 18.96 2.05
CA HIS A 433 -3.53 20.06 1.59
C HIS A 433 -2.62 20.56 2.72
N LEU A 434 -3.18 20.87 3.88
CA LEU A 434 -2.38 21.33 5.00
C LEU A 434 -1.37 20.28 5.48
N ALA A 435 -1.78 19.01 5.51
CA ALA A 435 -0.90 17.91 5.90
C ALA A 435 0.22 17.67 4.87
N SER A 436 0.00 17.92 3.59
CA SER A 436 1.04 17.79 2.56
C SER A 436 2.10 18.90 2.62
N HIS A 437 1.74 20.08 3.15
CA HIS A 437 2.65 21.21 3.31
C HIS A 437 3.27 21.31 4.71
N LYS A 438 2.66 20.65 5.69
CA LYS A 438 3.21 20.57 7.05
C LYS A 438 4.29 19.50 7.10
N VAL A 439 5.53 19.94 7.24
CA VAL A 439 6.69 19.03 7.29
C VAL A 439 6.97 18.64 8.74
N VAL A 440 7.12 17.35 8.98
CA VAL A 440 7.58 16.77 10.24
C VAL A 440 9.05 16.42 10.09
N GLN A 441 9.88 16.97 10.97
CA GLN A 441 11.31 16.78 10.93
C GLN A 441 11.68 15.35 11.35
N ILE A 442 12.52 14.70 10.55
CA ILE A 442 13.02 13.35 10.82
C ILE A 442 14.49 13.45 11.24
N GLY A 443 14.81 12.80 12.34
CA GLY A 443 16.17 12.78 12.87
C GLY A 443 16.40 13.80 13.99
N ALA A 444 17.67 14.08 14.30
CA ALA A 444 18.03 15.02 15.33
C ALA A 444 17.62 16.45 14.98
N ALA A 445 17.12 17.19 15.98
CA ALA A 445 16.92 18.63 15.84
C ALA A 445 18.24 19.41 15.70
N GLU A 446 19.36 18.79 16.05
CA GLU A 446 20.70 19.35 16.02
C GLU A 446 21.54 18.74 14.89
N ASP A 447 22.62 19.44 14.48
CA ASP A 447 23.50 19.04 13.38
C ASP A 447 24.40 17.82 13.70
N ALA A 448 23.83 16.84 14.40
CA ALA A 448 24.44 15.56 14.70
C ALA A 448 24.07 14.52 13.61
N GLY A 449 24.98 13.56 13.40
CA GLY A 449 24.77 12.51 12.40
C GLY A 449 25.09 12.92 10.97
N VAL A 450 24.86 12.01 10.05
CA VAL A 450 25.04 12.23 8.58
C VAL A 450 24.11 13.34 8.11
N GLN A 451 24.62 14.28 7.36
CA GLN A 451 23.90 15.47 6.93
C GLN A 451 23.23 15.24 5.56
N ILE A 452 21.90 14.99 5.55
CA ILE A 452 21.13 14.73 4.33
C ILE A 452 20.30 15.97 3.98
N MET A 453 20.49 16.48 2.74
CA MET A 453 19.89 17.75 2.33
C MET A 453 19.71 17.90 0.84
N GLY A 454 18.93 18.87 0.41
CA GLY A 454 18.85 19.30 -0.97
C GLY A 454 20.06 20.16 -1.39
N THR A 455 20.09 20.51 -2.66
CA THR A 455 21.22 21.28 -3.25
C THR A 455 21.34 22.70 -2.68
N ILE A 456 20.20 23.34 -2.35
CA ILE A 456 20.22 24.73 -1.84
C ILE A 456 20.68 24.77 -0.38
N GLU A 457 20.30 23.78 0.41
CA GLU A 457 20.65 23.70 1.82
C GLU A 457 22.14 23.37 2.04
N SER A 458 22.83 22.85 1.04
CA SER A 458 24.27 22.56 1.11
C SER A 458 25.18 23.78 1.00
N ARG A 459 24.63 24.93 0.60
CA ARG A 459 25.41 26.16 0.37
C ARG A 459 26.10 26.64 1.63
N GLY A 460 27.38 26.89 1.51
CA GLY A 460 28.21 27.37 2.61
C GLY A 460 28.63 26.30 3.63
N LEU A 461 28.26 25.03 3.42
CA LEU A 461 28.69 23.91 4.26
C LEU A 461 30.02 23.31 3.75
N ASP A 462 30.64 22.48 4.56
CA ASP A 462 31.94 21.85 4.30
C ASP A 462 31.99 20.46 4.91
N PHE A 463 32.36 19.46 4.10
CA PHE A 463 32.36 18.05 4.45
C PHE A 463 33.72 17.41 4.19
N ASP A 464 34.02 16.31 4.83
CA ASP A 464 35.18 15.47 4.51
C ASP A 464 34.82 14.45 3.43
N LYS A 465 33.53 14.03 3.36
CA LYS A 465 33.00 13.15 2.35
C LYS A 465 31.60 13.58 1.91
N LEU A 466 31.34 13.51 0.60
CA LEU A 466 30.08 13.89 0.00
C LEU A 466 29.53 12.78 -0.90
N TYR A 467 28.27 12.49 -0.74
CA TYR A 467 27.49 11.67 -1.66
C TYR A 467 26.45 12.54 -2.36
N VAL A 468 26.29 12.39 -3.68
CA VAL A 468 25.25 13.05 -4.46
C VAL A 468 24.43 11.98 -5.16
N LEU A 469 23.13 11.87 -4.78
CA LEU A 469 22.19 10.91 -5.35
C LEU A 469 21.43 11.52 -6.52
N GLY A 470 20.85 10.66 -7.36
CA GLY A 470 19.94 11.09 -8.42
C GLY A 470 20.61 11.96 -9.45
N MET A 471 21.84 11.60 -9.87
CA MET A 471 22.57 12.29 -10.94
C MET A 471 22.01 11.92 -12.32
N ASP A 472 20.68 12.05 -12.47
CA ASP A 472 19.94 11.86 -13.71
C ASP A 472 19.34 13.18 -14.22
N ASP A 473 18.93 13.21 -15.50
CA ASP A 473 18.40 14.41 -16.17
C ASP A 473 17.10 14.95 -15.55
N ARG A 474 16.30 14.08 -14.91
CA ARG A 474 15.05 14.47 -14.23
C ARG A 474 15.29 15.19 -12.90
N SER A 475 16.40 14.88 -12.23
CA SER A 475 16.73 15.44 -10.91
C SER A 475 17.69 16.63 -11.03
N LEU A 476 18.69 16.55 -11.92
CA LEU A 476 19.67 17.62 -12.16
C LEU A 476 20.10 17.62 -13.66
N PRO A 477 19.68 18.60 -14.48
CA PRO A 477 19.09 19.89 -14.11
C PRO A 477 17.64 19.86 -13.66
N GLY A 478 16.89 18.80 -13.97
CA GLY A 478 15.45 18.73 -13.78
C GLY A 478 14.67 19.63 -14.77
N PRO A 479 13.34 19.52 -14.78
CA PRO A 479 12.50 20.32 -15.65
C PRO A 479 12.49 21.80 -15.23
N ALA A 480 12.26 22.68 -16.20
CA ALA A 480 11.96 24.08 -15.91
C ALA A 480 10.74 24.21 -14.98
N ARG A 481 10.73 25.23 -14.13
CA ARG A 481 9.62 25.46 -13.19
C ARG A 481 8.30 25.60 -13.95
N PRO A 482 7.23 24.89 -13.54
CA PRO A 482 5.92 25.05 -14.12
C PRO A 482 5.32 26.40 -13.68
N LEU A 483 5.34 27.37 -14.56
CA LEU A 483 4.77 28.72 -14.33
C LEU A 483 3.61 28.94 -15.31
N PRO A 484 2.45 28.27 -15.12
CA PRO A 484 1.38 28.24 -16.11
C PRO A 484 0.73 29.61 -16.35
N PHE A 485 0.79 30.52 -15.37
CA PHE A 485 0.15 31.84 -15.44
C PHE A 485 1.07 32.97 -15.94
N LEU A 486 2.33 32.70 -16.24
CA LEU A 486 3.28 33.66 -16.78
C LEU A 486 3.35 33.53 -18.31
N ASP A 487 3.49 34.69 -18.99
CA ASP A 487 3.81 34.66 -20.40
C ASP A 487 5.28 34.29 -20.66
N SER A 488 5.66 34.16 -21.95
CA SER A 488 7.01 33.76 -22.33
C SER A 488 8.09 34.79 -21.96
N THR A 489 7.73 36.07 -21.90
CA THR A 489 8.63 37.16 -21.52
C THR A 489 8.85 37.19 -20.02
N GLU A 490 7.76 37.07 -19.25
CA GLU A 490 7.80 37.01 -17.79
C GLU A 490 8.59 35.80 -17.32
N ARG A 491 8.40 34.61 -17.96
CA ARG A 491 9.15 33.38 -17.61
C ARG A 491 10.66 33.53 -17.74
N LYS A 492 11.15 34.29 -18.72
CA LYS A 492 12.58 34.55 -18.90
C LYS A 492 13.20 35.34 -17.75
N LEU A 493 12.38 36.13 -17.04
CA LEU A 493 12.82 36.92 -15.89
C LEU A 493 12.81 36.16 -14.58
N VAL A 494 12.22 34.97 -14.55
CA VAL A 494 12.14 34.10 -13.37
C VAL A 494 13.27 33.06 -13.45
N GLN A 495 14.06 32.94 -12.40
CA GLN A 495 15.11 31.92 -12.32
C GLN A 495 14.50 30.51 -12.41
N GLY A 496 14.99 29.70 -13.36
CA GLY A 496 14.46 28.38 -13.66
C GLY A 496 13.13 28.39 -14.43
N GLY A 497 12.66 29.56 -14.90
CA GLY A 497 11.42 29.66 -15.66
C GLY A 497 11.52 29.22 -17.13
N THR A 498 12.70 29.05 -17.65
CA THR A 498 13.00 28.45 -18.98
C THR A 498 14.01 27.33 -18.83
N ALA A 499 14.07 26.42 -19.80
CA ALA A 499 15.01 25.31 -19.80
C ALA A 499 16.46 25.77 -19.71
N GLU A 500 16.83 26.84 -20.46
CA GLU A 500 18.17 27.43 -20.44
C GLU A 500 18.52 27.99 -19.05
N SER A 501 17.59 28.74 -18.44
CA SER A 501 17.80 29.31 -17.11
C SER A 501 17.90 28.23 -16.04
N GLN A 502 17.14 27.13 -16.18
CA GLN A 502 17.19 25.98 -15.28
C GLN A 502 18.53 25.23 -15.43
N TYR A 503 18.98 25.01 -16.66
CA TYR A 503 20.29 24.39 -16.93
C TYR A 503 21.45 25.21 -16.36
N GLU A 504 21.47 26.53 -16.56
CA GLU A 504 22.50 27.41 -16.01
C GLU A 504 22.50 27.44 -14.48
N PHE A 505 21.31 27.41 -13.87
CA PHE A 505 21.16 27.31 -12.42
C PHE A 505 21.71 25.99 -11.90
N ALA A 506 21.32 24.87 -12.52
CA ALA A 506 21.78 23.53 -12.16
C ALA A 506 23.31 23.40 -12.35
N ARG A 507 23.89 23.95 -13.42
CA ARG A 507 25.32 23.95 -13.63
C ARG A 507 26.08 24.65 -12.51
N ARG A 508 25.68 25.88 -12.16
CA ARG A 508 26.29 26.59 -11.00
C ARG A 508 26.16 25.80 -9.72
N THR A 509 24.99 25.20 -9.49
CA THR A 509 24.75 24.33 -8.33
C THR A 509 25.68 23.12 -8.34
N PHE A 510 25.86 22.44 -9.47
CA PHE A 510 26.80 21.32 -9.59
C PHE A 510 28.25 21.76 -9.37
N ASP A 511 28.69 22.87 -10.01
CA ASP A 511 30.02 23.41 -9.81
C ASP A 511 30.29 23.71 -8.31
N HIS A 512 29.30 24.24 -7.61
CA HIS A 512 29.38 24.45 -6.17
C HIS A 512 29.46 23.12 -5.37
N LEU A 513 28.65 22.10 -5.70
CA LEU A 513 28.70 20.79 -5.03
C LEU A 513 30.10 20.17 -5.12
N MET A 514 30.80 20.37 -6.24
CA MET A 514 32.19 19.90 -6.44
C MET A 514 33.22 20.59 -5.53
N THR A 515 32.84 21.63 -4.81
CA THR A 515 33.73 22.33 -3.87
C THR A 515 33.51 21.95 -2.41
N LEU A 516 32.45 21.18 -2.11
CA LEU A 516 32.00 20.94 -0.72
C LEU A 516 32.83 19.88 0.02
N ALA A 517 33.53 19.00 -0.67
CA ALA A 517 34.34 17.94 -0.05
C ALA A 517 35.53 17.52 -0.91
N PRO A 518 36.61 16.99 -0.30
CA PRO A 518 37.72 16.41 -1.05
C PRO A 518 37.43 15.04 -1.66
N ASP A 519 36.54 14.24 -1.06
CA ASP A 519 36.08 12.90 -1.53
C ASP A 519 34.60 12.97 -1.87
N ILE A 520 34.27 12.82 -3.15
CA ILE A 520 32.91 12.94 -3.68
C ILE A 520 32.53 11.65 -4.41
N THR A 521 31.36 11.11 -4.08
CA THR A 521 30.75 9.99 -4.77
C THR A 521 29.43 10.44 -5.41
N LEU A 522 29.34 10.33 -6.73
CA LEU A 522 28.16 10.61 -7.52
C LEU A 522 27.42 9.30 -7.81
N LEU A 523 26.10 9.29 -7.56
CA LEU A 523 25.25 8.13 -7.79
C LEU A 523 24.11 8.49 -8.74
N ARG A 524 23.80 7.60 -9.67
CA ARG A 524 22.62 7.71 -10.52
C ARG A 524 21.92 6.37 -10.69
N ALA A 525 20.60 6.40 -10.87
CA ALA A 525 19.82 5.25 -11.30
C ALA A 525 19.84 5.14 -12.83
N GLU A 526 19.90 3.91 -13.36
CA GLU A 526 19.79 3.64 -14.81
C GLU A 526 18.34 3.61 -15.28
N GLN A 527 17.40 3.20 -14.39
CA GLN A 527 15.97 3.11 -14.70
C GLN A 527 15.10 3.34 -13.46
N GLU A 528 13.84 3.71 -13.70
CA GLU A 528 12.77 3.81 -12.69
C GLU A 528 11.49 3.28 -13.30
N ASP A 529 10.77 2.38 -12.58
CA ASP A 529 9.56 1.71 -13.09
C ASP A 529 9.74 1.13 -14.51
N LEU A 530 10.86 0.45 -14.77
CA LEU A 530 11.25 -0.11 -16.07
C LEU A 530 11.46 0.93 -17.19
N LYS A 531 11.50 2.22 -16.87
CA LYS A 531 11.81 3.29 -17.83
C LYS A 531 13.26 3.72 -17.68
N PRO A 532 14.04 3.80 -18.77
CA PRO A 532 15.41 4.26 -18.70
C PRO A 532 15.48 5.72 -18.22
N LEU A 533 16.47 6.01 -17.39
CA LEU A 533 16.80 7.36 -16.91
C LEU A 533 18.09 7.82 -17.56
N PRO A 534 18.05 8.86 -18.41
CA PRO A 534 19.26 9.46 -18.96
C PRO A 534 20.13 10.03 -17.84
N PRO A 535 21.49 9.93 -17.97
CA PRO A 535 22.39 10.57 -17.03
C PRO A 535 22.22 12.10 -17.04
N SER A 536 22.53 12.75 -15.94
CA SER A 536 22.66 14.21 -15.90
C SER A 536 23.69 14.68 -16.93
N PRO A 537 23.48 15.84 -17.58
CA PRO A 537 24.50 16.46 -18.43
C PRO A 537 25.82 16.78 -17.71
N PHE A 538 25.80 16.76 -16.38
CA PHE A 538 26.97 17.00 -15.52
C PHE A 538 27.64 15.70 -15.06
N TRP A 539 27.15 14.55 -15.52
CA TRP A 539 27.75 13.25 -15.24
C TRP A 539 29.14 13.19 -15.84
N PRO A 540 30.19 12.81 -15.10
CA PRO A 540 31.54 12.79 -15.63
C PRO A 540 31.75 11.70 -16.69
N ASP A 541 32.55 12.02 -17.76
CA ASP A 541 32.97 11.07 -18.80
C ASP A 541 34.00 10.04 -18.27
N THR A 542 33.77 9.45 -17.14
CA THR A 542 34.61 8.37 -16.60
C THR A 542 34.00 7.01 -16.97
N GLU A 543 34.86 5.99 -17.14
CA GLU A 543 34.38 4.62 -17.36
C GLU A 543 33.43 4.27 -16.21
N GLU A 544 32.14 4.10 -16.54
CA GLU A 544 31.14 3.62 -15.61
C GLU A 544 31.59 2.25 -15.10
N LYS A 545 31.94 2.16 -13.84
CA LYS A 545 31.99 0.86 -13.17
C LYS A 545 30.58 0.32 -13.16
N ARG A 546 30.28 -0.57 -14.11
CA ARG A 546 28.97 -1.26 -14.12
C ARG A 546 28.78 -2.03 -12.82
N SER A 547 27.55 -2.03 -12.35
CA SER A 547 27.07 -2.47 -11.05
C SER A 547 27.46 -3.90 -10.61
N ILE A 548 27.95 -4.73 -11.51
CA ILE A 548 28.22 -6.16 -11.25
C ILE A 548 29.34 -6.33 -10.20
N ASP A 549 30.35 -5.45 -10.18
CA ASP A 549 31.44 -5.54 -9.17
C ASP A 549 31.09 -4.99 -7.77
N ILE A 550 29.95 -4.30 -7.65
CA ILE A 550 29.50 -3.64 -6.40
C ILE A 550 28.62 -4.57 -5.56
N TRP A 551 28.04 -5.60 -6.17
CA TRP A 551 27.10 -6.52 -5.55
C TRP A 551 27.73 -7.58 -4.62
N ASN A 552 29.03 -7.58 -4.46
CA ASN A 552 29.67 -8.32 -3.37
C ASN A 552 29.45 -7.66 -1.98
N ALA A 553 28.73 -6.52 -1.89
CA ALA A 553 28.27 -5.98 -0.63
C ALA A 553 26.93 -6.66 -0.27
N PRO A 554 26.82 -7.31 0.86
CA PRO A 554 25.59 -8.02 1.25
C PRO A 554 24.41 -7.05 1.32
N ASP A 555 23.25 -7.47 0.79
CA ASP A 555 21.96 -6.79 0.91
C ASP A 555 21.68 -6.39 2.37
N PRO A 556 21.20 -5.18 2.68
CA PRO A 556 20.77 -4.78 4.02
C PRO A 556 19.78 -5.75 4.66
N ALA A 557 18.88 -6.34 3.89
CA ALA A 557 17.97 -7.38 4.37
C ALA A 557 18.74 -8.65 4.74
N TRP A 558 19.80 -8.98 4.00
CA TRP A 558 20.70 -10.09 4.31
C TRP A 558 21.58 -9.75 5.54
N LEU A 559 22.15 -8.55 5.63
CA LEU A 559 22.90 -8.10 6.81
C LEU A 559 22.03 -8.09 8.06
N ARG A 560 20.78 -7.66 7.94
CA ARG A 560 19.81 -7.72 9.04
C ARG A 560 19.48 -9.17 9.41
N ALA A 561 19.30 -10.04 8.43
CA ALA A 561 19.08 -11.46 8.65
C ALA A 561 20.31 -12.12 9.30
N GLU A 562 21.54 -11.78 8.83
CA GLU A 562 22.80 -12.23 9.43
C GLU A 562 23.00 -11.66 10.84
N TRP A 563 22.67 -10.41 11.07
CA TRP A 563 22.74 -9.76 12.39
C TRP A 563 21.73 -10.36 13.37
N LEU A 564 20.50 -10.60 12.94
CA LEU A 564 19.48 -11.31 13.70
C LEU A 564 19.92 -12.76 13.96
N ARG A 565 20.53 -13.40 12.97
CA ARG A 565 21.11 -14.73 13.09
C ARG A 565 22.28 -14.76 14.07
N PHE A 566 23.19 -13.78 14.03
CA PHE A 566 24.30 -13.64 14.96
C PHE A 566 23.82 -13.35 16.38
N ALA A 567 22.87 -12.42 16.55
CA ALA A 567 22.27 -12.10 17.83
C ALA A 567 21.47 -13.30 18.40
N TYR A 568 20.78 -14.06 17.55
CA TYR A 568 20.00 -15.24 17.93
C TYR A 568 20.92 -16.45 18.25
N ASN A 569 21.97 -16.67 17.48
CA ASN A 569 22.96 -17.72 17.72
C ASN A 569 23.81 -17.46 18.97
N GLY A 570 24.06 -16.18 19.31
CA GLY A 570 24.69 -15.79 20.56
C GLY A 570 23.81 -16.07 21.80
N LEU A 571 22.50 -16.23 21.62
CA LEU A 571 21.53 -16.55 22.66
C LEU A 571 21.18 -18.06 22.73
N HIS A 572 21.37 -18.79 21.63
CA HIS A 572 20.96 -20.19 21.50
C HIS A 572 21.98 -20.98 20.66
N GLU A 573 23.08 -21.42 21.28
CA GLU A 573 23.94 -22.42 20.66
C GLU A 573 23.14 -23.73 20.45
N GLY A 574 22.85 -24.05 19.19
CA GLY A 574 22.31 -25.35 18.80
C GLY A 574 21.03 -25.38 17.93
N ILE A 575 20.50 -24.27 17.50
CA ILE A 575 19.37 -24.32 16.55
C ILE A 575 19.92 -24.26 15.12
N SER A 576 19.90 -25.38 14.44
CA SER A 576 20.15 -25.45 13.00
C SER A 576 19.08 -24.65 12.25
N PRO A 577 19.45 -23.74 11.33
CA PRO A 577 18.49 -22.93 10.59
C PRO A 577 17.90 -23.66 9.37
N GLU A 578 18.13 -24.95 9.21
CA GLU A 578 17.40 -25.70 8.21
C GLU A 578 15.94 -25.77 8.65
N PRO A 579 15.01 -25.08 7.98
CA PRO A 579 13.60 -25.25 8.26
C PRO A 579 13.25 -26.68 7.84
N SER A 580 13.22 -27.60 8.81
CA SER A 580 12.60 -28.90 8.53
C SER A 580 11.13 -28.59 8.25
N VAL A 581 10.64 -29.07 7.11
CA VAL A 581 9.21 -29.02 6.75
C VAL A 581 8.46 -30.13 7.55
N ASP A 582 9.18 -30.83 8.40
CA ASP A 582 8.61 -31.81 9.31
C ASP A 582 7.67 -31.08 10.26
N THR A 583 6.42 -31.46 10.21
CA THR A 583 5.35 -30.91 11.05
C THR A 583 4.84 -32.00 11.99
N PRO A 584 5.70 -32.53 12.92
CA PRO A 584 5.23 -33.55 13.84
C PRO A 584 4.18 -32.92 14.76
N ILE A 585 2.99 -33.44 14.68
CA ILE A 585 1.93 -33.12 15.64
C ILE A 585 1.56 -34.32 16.47
N ASN A 586 1.05 -34.06 17.67
CA ASN A 586 0.47 -35.12 18.45
C ASN A 586 -0.68 -35.74 17.63
N PRO A 587 -0.66 -37.10 17.40
CA PRO A 587 -1.72 -37.82 16.69
C PRO A 587 -3.15 -37.51 17.22
N ASP A 588 -3.30 -37.25 18.50
CA ASP A 588 -4.59 -36.88 19.14
C ASP A 588 -5.23 -35.59 18.56
N ARG A 589 -4.50 -34.82 17.77
CA ARG A 589 -5.02 -33.63 17.08
C ARG A 589 -5.58 -33.93 15.71
N ILE A 590 -5.40 -35.15 15.21
CA ILE A 590 -6.03 -35.58 13.96
C ILE A 590 -7.53 -35.74 14.23
N PRO A 591 -8.42 -35.18 13.41
CA PRO A 591 -9.86 -35.31 13.62
C PRO A 591 -10.32 -36.78 13.50
N ASP A 592 -11.18 -37.26 14.40
CA ASP A 592 -11.75 -38.61 14.34
C ASP A 592 -12.58 -38.87 13.06
N THR A 593 -13.09 -37.83 12.44
CA THR A 593 -13.90 -37.90 11.22
C THR A 593 -13.51 -36.82 10.23
N VAL A 594 -13.28 -37.19 8.98
CA VAL A 594 -12.84 -36.30 7.91
C VAL A 594 -13.83 -36.38 6.74
N SER A 595 -14.18 -35.23 6.14
CA SER A 595 -15.01 -35.23 4.92
C SER A 595 -14.23 -35.68 3.69
N VAL A 596 -14.92 -36.28 2.71
CA VAL A 596 -14.33 -36.69 1.41
C VAL A 596 -13.53 -35.56 0.76
N SER A 597 -14.08 -34.34 0.74
CA SER A 597 -13.41 -33.16 0.15
C SER A 597 -12.13 -32.75 0.91
N ARG A 598 -12.07 -32.97 2.22
CA ARG A 598 -10.82 -32.78 3.00
C ARG A 598 -9.84 -33.92 2.80
N PHE A 599 -10.33 -35.15 2.71
CA PHE A 599 -9.48 -36.30 2.42
C PHE A 599 -8.82 -36.20 1.03
N GLN A 600 -9.53 -35.66 0.03
CA GLN A 600 -8.95 -35.33 -1.27
C GLN A 600 -7.72 -34.43 -1.16
N LYS A 601 -7.68 -33.51 -0.19
CA LYS A 601 -6.49 -32.69 0.06
C LYS A 601 -5.30 -33.52 0.53
N ALA A 602 -5.53 -34.58 1.32
CA ALA A 602 -4.48 -35.51 1.75
C ALA A 602 -3.93 -36.32 0.60
N VAL A 603 -4.79 -36.76 -0.32
CA VAL A 603 -4.37 -37.47 -1.56
C VAL A 603 -3.55 -36.55 -2.46
N ILE A 604 -3.88 -35.25 -2.53
CA ILE A 604 -3.09 -34.28 -3.31
C ILE A 604 -1.73 -34.04 -2.63
N CYS A 605 -1.72 -33.73 -1.32
CA CYS A 605 -0.51 -33.46 -0.56
C CYS A 605 -0.80 -33.54 0.96
N PRO A 606 -0.06 -34.39 1.74
CA PRO A 606 -0.24 -34.48 3.19
C PRO A 606 -0.08 -33.13 3.91
N TYR A 607 0.88 -32.29 3.50
CA TYR A 607 1.06 -30.96 4.09
C TYR A 607 -0.14 -30.02 3.84
N ARG A 608 -0.73 -30.10 2.66
CA ARG A 608 -1.96 -29.35 2.35
C ARG A 608 -3.12 -29.79 3.23
N PHE A 609 -3.27 -31.09 3.47
CA PHE A 609 -4.26 -31.62 4.41
C PHE A 609 -4.02 -31.10 5.83
N PHE A 610 -2.76 -31.11 6.29
CA PHE A 610 -2.38 -30.52 7.58
C PHE A 610 -2.81 -29.07 7.69
N ALA A 611 -2.47 -28.22 6.71
CA ALA A 611 -2.81 -26.81 6.71
C ALA A 611 -4.33 -26.57 6.66
N GLU A 612 -5.03 -27.18 5.68
CA GLU A 612 -6.44 -26.87 5.43
C GLU A 612 -7.40 -27.67 6.33
N ALA A 613 -7.10 -28.93 6.69
CA ALA A 613 -8.03 -29.77 7.44
C ALA A 613 -7.78 -29.75 8.95
N ILE A 614 -6.50 -29.74 9.37
CA ILE A 614 -6.13 -29.78 10.79
C ILE A 614 -6.00 -28.37 11.36
N LEU A 615 -5.20 -27.50 10.73
CA LEU A 615 -5.05 -26.10 11.15
C LEU A 615 -6.24 -25.23 10.74
N LYS A 616 -7.10 -25.72 9.84
CA LYS A 616 -8.27 -25.00 9.30
C LYS A 616 -7.89 -23.68 8.63
N MET A 617 -6.74 -23.65 7.98
CA MET A 617 -6.29 -22.51 7.18
C MET A 617 -7.05 -22.53 5.86
N GLU A 618 -7.90 -21.55 5.65
CA GLU A 618 -8.61 -21.34 4.39
C GLU A 618 -8.05 -20.10 3.72
N PRO A 619 -7.81 -20.10 2.40
CA PRO A 619 -7.47 -18.87 1.70
C PRO A 619 -8.62 -17.87 1.85
N LEU A 620 -8.27 -16.59 2.03
CA LEU A 620 -9.28 -15.54 2.03
C LEU A 620 -9.77 -15.36 0.58
N GLU A 621 -11.05 -15.66 0.36
CA GLU A 621 -11.68 -15.40 -0.93
C GLU A 621 -11.91 -13.89 -1.08
N ASP A 622 -11.55 -13.32 -2.23
CA ASP A 622 -11.89 -11.95 -2.56
C ASP A 622 -13.39 -11.83 -2.84
N ILE A 623 -13.97 -10.67 -2.50
CA ILE A 623 -15.36 -10.39 -2.83
C ILE A 623 -15.43 -9.99 -4.31
N GLU A 624 -15.82 -10.94 -5.14
CA GLU A 624 -16.03 -10.68 -6.56
C GLU A 624 -17.44 -10.10 -6.80
N PRO A 625 -17.61 -9.20 -7.77
CA PRO A 625 -18.94 -8.69 -8.15
C PRO A 625 -19.86 -9.78 -8.70
N ASP A 626 -19.27 -10.81 -9.32
CA ASP A 626 -19.96 -11.98 -9.88
C ASP A 626 -19.99 -13.15 -8.90
N ALA A 627 -20.95 -14.06 -9.10
CA ALA A 627 -21.00 -15.29 -8.33
C ALA A 627 -19.78 -16.17 -8.60
N SER A 628 -19.12 -16.66 -7.55
CA SER A 628 -17.99 -17.57 -7.69
C SER A 628 -18.39 -18.88 -8.35
N PRO A 629 -17.50 -19.56 -9.08
CA PRO A 629 -17.79 -20.88 -9.66
C PRO A 629 -18.31 -21.90 -8.64
N ARG A 630 -17.79 -21.83 -7.40
CA ARG A 630 -18.22 -22.67 -6.28
C ARG A 630 -19.65 -22.37 -5.85
N GLU A 631 -20.03 -21.09 -5.77
CA GLU A 631 -21.39 -20.71 -5.39
C GLU A 631 -22.40 -21.14 -6.47
N LYS A 632 -22.07 -20.95 -7.75
CA LYS A 632 -22.87 -21.43 -8.87
C LYS A 632 -23.06 -22.94 -8.81
N GLY A 633 -22.00 -23.71 -8.60
CA GLY A 633 -22.03 -25.16 -8.47
C GLY A 633 -22.96 -25.60 -7.33
N ASN A 634 -22.78 -25.04 -6.13
CA ASN A 634 -23.60 -25.41 -4.96
C ASN A 634 -25.10 -25.17 -5.19
N ARG A 635 -25.46 -24.06 -5.85
CA ARG A 635 -26.87 -23.76 -6.17
C ARG A 635 -27.42 -24.70 -7.23
N ILE A 636 -26.66 -25.08 -8.24
CA ILE A 636 -27.06 -26.06 -9.24
C ILE A 636 -27.33 -27.39 -8.56
N HIS A 637 -26.47 -27.89 -7.69
CA HIS A 637 -26.72 -29.11 -6.91
C HIS A 637 -28.02 -29.02 -6.09
N GLY A 638 -28.24 -27.86 -5.44
CA GLY A 638 -29.49 -27.61 -4.69
C GLY A 638 -30.74 -27.63 -5.55
N VAL A 639 -30.68 -27.08 -6.77
CA VAL A 639 -31.79 -27.15 -7.75
C VAL A 639 -32.06 -28.58 -8.16
N LEU A 640 -31.03 -29.31 -8.56
CA LEU A 640 -31.17 -30.70 -9.04
C LEU A 640 -31.72 -31.62 -7.98
N ALA A 641 -31.22 -31.56 -6.76
CA ALA A 641 -31.72 -32.34 -5.63
C ALA A 641 -33.19 -32.02 -5.30
N ARG A 642 -33.55 -30.74 -5.27
CA ARG A 642 -34.93 -30.31 -5.00
C ARG A 642 -35.88 -30.74 -6.15
N PHE A 643 -35.43 -30.62 -7.36
CA PHE A 643 -36.20 -31.06 -8.55
C PHE A 643 -36.52 -32.54 -8.48
N THR A 644 -35.53 -33.40 -8.29
CA THR A 644 -35.70 -34.84 -8.28
C THR A 644 -36.51 -35.30 -7.05
N GLN A 645 -36.32 -34.66 -5.88
CA GLN A 645 -37.16 -34.93 -4.70
C GLN A 645 -38.64 -34.64 -4.98
N ARG A 646 -38.94 -33.44 -5.54
CA ARG A 646 -40.34 -33.07 -5.85
C ARG A 646 -40.95 -33.86 -6.98
N LEU A 647 -40.15 -34.27 -7.97
CA LEU A 647 -40.62 -35.15 -9.01
C LEU A 647 -41.20 -36.45 -8.41
N ARG A 648 -40.47 -37.03 -7.42
CA ARG A 648 -40.94 -38.22 -6.70
C ARG A 648 -42.15 -37.93 -5.80
N GLU A 649 -42.14 -36.86 -5.00
CA GLU A 649 -43.24 -36.49 -4.09
C GLU A 649 -44.56 -36.23 -4.85
N ARG A 650 -44.49 -35.68 -6.08
CA ARG A 650 -45.64 -35.40 -6.93
C ARG A 650 -45.96 -36.55 -7.90
N GLU A 651 -45.24 -37.67 -7.87
CA GLU A 651 -45.40 -38.83 -8.72
C GLU A 651 -45.42 -38.42 -10.22
N LEU A 652 -44.67 -37.39 -10.63
CA LEU A 652 -44.67 -36.89 -12.00
C LEU A 652 -43.73 -37.73 -12.88
N ASP A 653 -44.21 -38.00 -14.12
CA ASP A 653 -43.35 -38.58 -15.15
C ASP A 653 -42.39 -37.50 -15.71
N LEU A 654 -41.13 -37.85 -15.82
CA LEU A 654 -40.10 -36.96 -16.28
C LEU A 654 -40.33 -36.45 -17.72
N THR A 655 -41.05 -37.19 -18.51
CA THR A 655 -41.36 -36.91 -19.93
C THR A 655 -42.47 -35.87 -20.13
N THR A 656 -43.12 -35.44 -19.08
CA THR A 656 -44.24 -34.49 -19.15
C THR A 656 -43.78 -33.02 -19.19
N LYS A 657 -44.64 -32.14 -19.70
CA LYS A 657 -44.42 -30.70 -19.68
C LYS A 657 -44.38 -30.12 -18.26
N GLU A 658 -45.08 -30.78 -17.33
CA GLU A 658 -45.07 -30.41 -15.93
C GLU A 658 -43.68 -30.55 -15.29
N ALA A 659 -42.89 -31.54 -15.72
CA ALA A 659 -41.51 -31.68 -15.25
C ALA A 659 -40.62 -30.47 -15.59
N ARG A 660 -40.78 -29.87 -16.78
CA ARG A 660 -40.06 -28.66 -17.18
C ARG A 660 -40.49 -27.45 -16.36
N GLY A 661 -41.80 -27.31 -16.08
CA GLY A 661 -42.35 -26.29 -15.21
C GLY A 661 -41.80 -26.39 -13.76
N LEU A 662 -41.73 -27.64 -13.26
CA LEU A 662 -41.19 -27.91 -11.93
C LEU A 662 -39.69 -27.54 -11.82
N LEU A 663 -38.92 -27.80 -12.87
CA LEU A 663 -37.49 -27.39 -12.89
C LEU A 663 -37.36 -25.88 -12.79
N THR A 664 -38.18 -25.14 -13.53
CA THR A 664 -38.21 -23.66 -13.44
C THR A 664 -38.58 -23.17 -12.05
N GLU A 665 -39.60 -23.78 -11.42
CA GLU A 665 -40.03 -23.49 -10.04
C GLU A 665 -38.88 -23.70 -9.06
N CYS A 666 -38.11 -24.80 -9.20
CA CYS A 666 -36.96 -25.09 -8.34
C CYS A 666 -35.81 -24.09 -8.51
N VAL A 667 -35.55 -23.63 -9.73
CA VAL A 667 -34.53 -22.59 -10.01
C VAL A 667 -34.94 -21.27 -9.38
N ASP A 668 -36.18 -20.85 -9.54
CA ASP A 668 -36.69 -19.59 -9.01
C ASP A 668 -36.67 -19.56 -7.48
N GLU A 669 -37.00 -20.66 -6.85
CA GLU A 669 -36.91 -20.79 -5.39
C GLU A 669 -35.46 -20.73 -4.88
N GLU A 670 -34.53 -21.42 -5.56
CA GLU A 670 -33.12 -21.42 -5.16
C GLU A 670 -32.52 -20.04 -5.29
N LEU A 671 -32.92 -19.28 -6.30
CA LEU A 671 -32.42 -17.93 -6.55
C LEU A 671 -33.22 -16.83 -5.84
N HIS A 672 -34.31 -17.14 -5.14
CA HIS A 672 -35.22 -16.17 -4.53
C HIS A 672 -34.48 -15.13 -3.66
N ASN A 673 -33.54 -15.57 -2.82
CA ASN A 673 -32.80 -14.71 -1.89
C ASN A 673 -31.73 -13.84 -2.54
N VAL A 674 -31.45 -14.02 -3.84
CA VAL A 674 -30.43 -13.31 -4.60
C VAL A 674 -30.96 -12.77 -5.94
N ALA A 675 -32.27 -12.83 -6.13
CA ALA A 675 -32.94 -12.46 -7.37
C ALA A 675 -32.78 -10.96 -7.74
N ASP A 676 -32.50 -10.11 -6.74
CA ASP A 676 -32.23 -8.68 -6.90
C ASP A 676 -30.84 -8.37 -7.47
N ARG A 677 -29.93 -9.36 -7.50
CA ARG A 677 -28.57 -9.19 -8.00
C ARG A 677 -28.50 -9.46 -9.50
N PRO A 678 -28.02 -8.49 -10.33
CA PRO A 678 -28.02 -8.62 -11.79
C PRO A 678 -27.35 -9.87 -12.33
N HIS A 679 -26.24 -10.30 -11.76
CA HIS A 679 -25.51 -11.49 -12.22
C HIS A 679 -26.31 -12.80 -12.04
N TRP A 680 -27.14 -12.92 -10.99
CA TRP A 680 -28.01 -14.08 -10.82
C TRP A 680 -29.18 -14.10 -11.80
N GLN A 681 -29.65 -12.95 -12.25
CA GLN A 681 -30.60 -12.86 -13.37
C GLN A 681 -29.99 -13.43 -14.67
N VAL A 682 -28.70 -13.11 -14.92
CA VAL A 682 -27.98 -13.68 -16.08
C VAL A 682 -27.81 -15.20 -15.92
N GLU A 683 -27.42 -15.68 -14.73
CA GLU A 683 -27.28 -17.13 -14.49
C GLU A 683 -28.61 -17.88 -14.61
N ARG A 684 -29.72 -17.32 -14.11
CA ARG A 684 -31.08 -17.89 -14.32
C ARG A 684 -31.34 -18.13 -15.80
N ARG A 685 -31.09 -17.13 -16.67
CA ARG A 685 -31.25 -17.25 -18.12
C ARG A 685 -30.34 -18.32 -18.73
N ARG A 686 -29.11 -18.42 -18.27
CA ARG A 686 -28.19 -19.48 -18.71
C ARG A 686 -28.66 -20.87 -18.32
N TRP A 687 -29.34 -21.01 -17.19
CA TRP A 687 -29.79 -22.31 -16.66
C TRP A 687 -31.09 -22.81 -17.31
N ILE A 688 -32.05 -21.94 -17.50
CA ILE A 688 -33.37 -22.35 -17.99
C ILE A 688 -33.77 -21.77 -19.36
N GLY A 689 -32.95 -20.89 -19.93
CA GLY A 689 -33.26 -20.18 -21.18
C GLY A 689 -34.16 -18.96 -20.98
N LEU A 690 -34.61 -18.38 -22.09
CA LEU A 690 -35.56 -17.27 -22.13
C LEU A 690 -36.99 -17.83 -22.25
N GLU A 691 -37.95 -17.20 -21.56
CA GLU A 691 -39.34 -17.68 -21.50
C GLU A 691 -40.04 -17.76 -22.87
N ASP A 692 -39.63 -16.95 -23.84
CA ASP A 692 -40.23 -16.92 -25.20
C ASP A 692 -39.28 -17.42 -26.30
N SER A 693 -38.20 -18.15 -25.96
CA SER A 693 -37.20 -18.66 -26.90
C SER A 693 -37.28 -20.17 -27.03
N GLU A 694 -37.09 -20.66 -28.24
CA GLU A 694 -36.88 -22.10 -28.49
C GLU A 694 -35.50 -22.58 -28.00
N GLU A 695 -34.59 -21.62 -27.69
CA GLU A 695 -33.28 -21.95 -27.14
C GLU A 695 -33.39 -22.27 -25.65
N GLY A 696 -33.14 -23.53 -25.32
CA GLY A 696 -33.08 -24.03 -23.93
C GLY A 696 -31.87 -23.48 -23.18
N GLY A 697 -31.88 -23.57 -21.85
CA GLY A 697 -30.76 -23.34 -20.99
C GLY A 697 -30.03 -24.63 -20.62
N MET A 698 -28.94 -24.53 -19.90
CA MET A 698 -28.14 -25.67 -19.48
C MET A 698 -28.93 -26.75 -18.74
N LEU A 699 -29.80 -26.36 -17.79
CA LEU A 699 -30.60 -27.33 -17.01
C LEU A 699 -31.77 -27.88 -17.79
N THR A 700 -32.31 -27.19 -18.77
CA THR A 700 -33.32 -27.74 -19.67
C THR A 700 -32.71 -28.77 -20.61
N ASP A 701 -31.47 -28.53 -21.10
CA ASP A 701 -30.75 -29.54 -21.91
C ASP A 701 -30.38 -30.77 -21.07
N TRP A 702 -30.05 -30.57 -19.79
CA TRP A 702 -29.87 -31.68 -18.84
C TRP A 702 -31.15 -32.48 -18.67
N LEU A 703 -32.30 -31.81 -18.52
CA LEU A 703 -33.60 -32.47 -18.39
C LEU A 703 -33.92 -33.33 -19.62
N ASP A 704 -33.63 -32.83 -20.83
CA ASP A 704 -33.86 -33.59 -22.07
C ASP A 704 -32.99 -34.87 -22.10
N ARG A 705 -31.72 -34.80 -21.64
CA ARG A 705 -30.87 -35.98 -21.47
C ARG A 705 -31.38 -36.95 -20.40
N GLU A 706 -31.95 -36.45 -19.31
CA GLU A 706 -32.55 -37.31 -18.28
C GLU A 706 -33.83 -37.98 -18.79
N GLN A 707 -34.59 -37.37 -19.67
CA GLN A 707 -35.74 -38.00 -20.33
C GLN A 707 -35.30 -39.18 -21.18
N GLU A 708 -34.20 -39.06 -21.94
CA GLU A 708 -33.61 -40.16 -22.72
C GLU A 708 -33.24 -41.33 -21.77
N ARG A 709 -32.52 -41.06 -20.67
CA ARG A 709 -32.13 -42.07 -19.68
C ARG A 709 -33.32 -42.72 -18.99
N TRP A 710 -34.37 -41.92 -18.73
CA TRP A 710 -35.61 -42.43 -18.17
C TRP A 710 -36.30 -43.43 -19.11
N GLN A 711 -36.29 -43.17 -20.41
CA GLN A 711 -36.80 -44.10 -21.43
C GLN A 711 -35.94 -45.37 -21.52
N GLU A 712 -34.65 -45.28 -21.31
CA GLU A 712 -33.75 -46.44 -21.24
C GLU A 712 -33.95 -47.28 -19.96
N GLY A 713 -34.73 -46.80 -19.00
CA GLY A 713 -35.06 -47.52 -17.79
C GLY A 713 -34.22 -47.20 -16.55
N TRP A 714 -33.42 -46.12 -16.60
CA TRP A 714 -32.71 -45.60 -15.44
C TRP A 714 -33.65 -44.83 -14.53
N ARG A 715 -33.52 -45.00 -13.22
CA ARG A 715 -34.32 -44.33 -12.21
C ARG A 715 -33.41 -43.77 -11.11
N CYS A 716 -33.49 -42.46 -10.85
CA CYS A 716 -32.80 -41.89 -9.69
C CYS A 716 -33.46 -42.39 -8.41
N VAL A 717 -32.70 -43.04 -7.55
CA VAL A 717 -33.16 -43.64 -6.29
C VAL A 717 -32.69 -42.87 -5.06
N ALA A 718 -31.60 -42.10 -5.19
CA ALA A 718 -31.07 -41.31 -4.09
C ALA A 718 -30.39 -40.06 -4.60
N GLU A 719 -30.58 -38.89 -3.92
CA GLU A 719 -29.89 -37.63 -4.13
C GLU A 719 -29.37 -37.07 -2.82
N GLU A 720 -28.28 -36.34 -2.90
CA GLU A 720 -27.66 -35.65 -1.73
C GLU A 720 -27.70 -36.55 -0.47
N SER A 721 -27.46 -37.86 -0.69
CA SER A 721 -27.61 -38.87 0.36
C SER A 721 -26.33 -38.93 1.22
N PRO A 722 -26.42 -38.63 2.52
CA PRO A 722 -25.28 -38.66 3.39
C PRO A 722 -24.83 -40.09 3.72
N PHE A 723 -23.53 -40.23 3.99
CA PHE A 723 -22.96 -41.35 4.69
C PHE A 723 -22.00 -40.85 5.78
N ASP A 724 -22.01 -41.54 6.88
CA ASP A 724 -21.16 -41.24 8.03
C ASP A 724 -20.37 -42.49 8.43
N ALA A 725 -19.20 -42.26 9.03
CA ALA A 725 -18.39 -43.30 9.64
C ALA A 725 -17.90 -44.44 8.70
N LEU A 726 -17.62 -44.14 7.44
CA LEU A 726 -16.93 -45.08 6.56
C LEU A 726 -15.53 -45.35 7.09
N THR A 727 -15.26 -46.59 7.49
CA THR A 727 -13.94 -47.02 7.91
C THR A 727 -13.20 -47.65 6.73
N VAL A 728 -12.04 -47.08 6.38
CA VAL A 728 -11.13 -47.63 5.36
C VAL A 728 -9.87 -48.11 6.05
N ALA A 729 -9.47 -49.33 5.73
CA ALA A 729 -8.28 -49.95 6.36
C ALA A 729 -7.03 -49.06 6.21
N GLY A 730 -6.31 -48.84 7.29
CA GLY A 730 -5.10 -48.03 7.34
C GLY A 730 -5.33 -46.53 7.67
N LEU A 731 -6.54 -45.97 7.50
CA LEU A 731 -6.79 -44.58 7.87
C LEU A 731 -6.94 -44.41 9.39
N PRO A 732 -6.35 -43.37 9.99
CA PRO A 732 -6.45 -43.04 11.41
C PRO A 732 -7.78 -42.38 11.79
N PHE A 733 -8.71 -42.15 10.84
CA PHE A 733 -10.01 -41.50 11.00
C PHE A 733 -11.07 -42.18 10.13
N THR A 734 -12.33 -41.91 10.43
CA THR A 734 -13.44 -42.31 9.57
C THR A 734 -13.74 -41.23 8.54
N LEU A 735 -14.27 -41.65 7.38
CA LEU A 735 -14.69 -40.74 6.34
C LEU A 735 -16.21 -40.50 6.38
N LYS A 736 -16.61 -39.27 6.14
CA LYS A 736 -18.00 -38.88 5.93
C LYS A 736 -18.16 -38.10 4.62
N GLY A 737 -19.32 -38.25 4.01
CA GLY A 737 -19.60 -37.57 2.77
C GLY A 737 -21.07 -37.58 2.43
N ARG A 738 -21.33 -37.17 1.21
CA ARG A 738 -22.66 -37.16 0.62
C ARG A 738 -22.48 -37.48 -0.85
N ILE A 739 -23.25 -38.43 -1.34
CA ILE A 739 -23.30 -38.72 -2.77
C ILE A 739 -24.29 -37.76 -3.43
N ASP A 740 -23.92 -37.21 -4.61
CA ASP A 740 -24.80 -36.28 -5.29
C ASP A 740 -26.03 -37.00 -5.84
N ARG A 741 -25.82 -38.17 -6.47
CA ARG A 741 -26.90 -38.94 -7.08
C ARG A 741 -26.58 -40.42 -7.19
N ALA A 742 -27.56 -41.27 -7.02
CA ALA A 742 -27.52 -42.69 -7.38
C ALA A 742 -28.70 -43.06 -8.26
N ASP A 743 -28.39 -43.78 -9.35
CA ASP A 743 -29.37 -44.31 -10.28
C ASP A 743 -29.41 -45.83 -10.20
N PHE A 744 -30.59 -46.43 -10.36
CA PHE A 744 -30.83 -47.84 -10.45
C PHE A 744 -31.38 -48.18 -11.85
N SER A 745 -30.80 -49.19 -12.47
CA SER A 745 -31.26 -49.65 -13.78
C SER A 745 -32.33 -50.76 -13.64
N LYS A 746 -33.17 -50.91 -14.63
CA LYS A 746 -34.14 -52.05 -14.70
C LYS A 746 -33.43 -53.41 -14.71
N ASP A 747 -32.16 -53.47 -15.08
CA ASP A 747 -31.34 -54.70 -15.13
C ASP A 747 -30.61 -54.95 -13.79
N GLY A 748 -30.90 -54.18 -12.75
CA GLY A 748 -30.40 -54.37 -11.38
C GLY A 748 -29.06 -53.72 -11.07
N GLY A 749 -28.53 -52.88 -11.95
CA GLY A 749 -27.26 -52.16 -11.70
C GLY A 749 -27.44 -50.85 -10.97
N VAL A 750 -26.44 -50.49 -10.13
CA VAL A 750 -26.34 -49.20 -9.43
C VAL A 750 -25.25 -48.36 -10.02
N LEU A 751 -25.54 -47.07 -10.27
CA LEU A 751 -24.58 -46.12 -10.85
C LEU A 751 -24.55 -44.85 -10.01
N LEU A 752 -23.40 -44.54 -9.42
CA LEU A 752 -23.19 -43.32 -8.65
C LEU A 752 -22.70 -42.19 -9.54
N TRP A 753 -23.28 -41.01 -9.38
CA TRP A 753 -22.95 -39.83 -10.14
C TRP A 753 -22.51 -38.69 -9.24
N ASP A 754 -21.56 -37.95 -9.75
CA ASP A 754 -21.14 -36.67 -9.18
C ASP A 754 -21.28 -35.55 -10.22
N TYR A 755 -21.95 -34.46 -9.89
CA TYR A 755 -22.18 -33.35 -10.79
C TYR A 755 -20.97 -32.40 -10.81
N LYS A 756 -20.50 -32.07 -12.02
CA LYS A 756 -19.37 -31.10 -12.19
C LYS A 756 -19.78 -29.96 -13.10
N THR A 757 -19.64 -28.72 -12.62
CA THR A 757 -19.84 -27.49 -13.41
C THR A 757 -18.52 -26.99 -14.06
N GLY A 758 -17.38 -27.59 -13.70
CA GLY A 758 -16.05 -27.30 -14.25
C GLY A 758 -15.48 -28.45 -15.08
N GLU A 759 -14.16 -28.58 -15.04
CA GLU A 759 -13.45 -29.69 -15.69
C GLU A 759 -13.72 -31.00 -14.93
N VAL A 760 -13.83 -32.06 -15.69
CA VAL A 760 -14.09 -33.41 -15.17
C VAL A 760 -12.78 -34.19 -15.14
N PRO A 761 -12.45 -34.86 -14.01
CA PRO A 761 -11.29 -35.74 -13.94
C PRO A 761 -11.35 -36.85 -15.00
N THR A 762 -10.23 -37.19 -15.58
CA THR A 762 -10.16 -38.24 -16.57
C THR A 762 -10.23 -39.65 -15.93
N ALA A 763 -10.63 -40.64 -16.68
CA ALA A 763 -10.59 -42.03 -16.20
C ALA A 763 -9.14 -42.44 -15.81
N ALA A 764 -8.13 -41.91 -16.52
CA ALA A 764 -6.72 -42.15 -16.17
C ALA A 764 -6.33 -41.56 -14.82
N ASP A 765 -6.83 -40.39 -14.48
CA ASP A 765 -6.55 -39.74 -13.16
C ASP A 765 -7.08 -40.59 -12.00
N ILE A 766 -8.19 -41.29 -12.21
CA ILE A 766 -8.84 -42.10 -11.16
C ILE A 766 -8.27 -43.52 -11.14
N VAL A 767 -8.24 -44.20 -12.31
CA VAL A 767 -7.92 -45.64 -12.40
C VAL A 767 -6.42 -45.88 -12.41
N LYS A 768 -5.65 -45.03 -13.11
CA LYS A 768 -4.20 -45.24 -13.31
C LYS A 768 -3.34 -44.41 -12.39
N HIS A 769 -3.67 -43.15 -12.22
CA HIS A 769 -2.82 -42.18 -11.47
C HIS A 769 -3.23 -42.02 -10.02
N LEU A 770 -4.37 -42.52 -9.58
CA LEU A 770 -4.89 -42.49 -8.22
C LEU A 770 -4.90 -41.07 -7.60
N LYS A 771 -5.34 -40.08 -8.40
CA LYS A 771 -5.32 -38.64 -7.98
C LYS A 771 -6.66 -38.14 -7.45
N GLU A 772 -7.77 -38.75 -7.91
CA GLU A 772 -9.13 -38.27 -7.60
C GLU A 772 -9.95 -39.34 -6.86
N PRO A 773 -9.97 -39.31 -5.52
CA PRO A 773 -10.54 -40.35 -4.70
C PRO A 773 -12.05 -40.30 -4.55
N GLN A 774 -12.74 -39.23 -4.96
CA GLN A 774 -14.13 -38.93 -4.61
C GLN A 774 -15.08 -40.08 -5.00
N LEU A 775 -15.10 -40.48 -6.27
CA LEU A 775 -15.98 -41.55 -6.72
C LEU A 775 -15.62 -42.92 -6.14
N VAL A 776 -14.34 -43.18 -5.92
CA VAL A 776 -13.86 -44.40 -5.28
C VAL A 776 -14.35 -44.49 -3.83
N ILE A 777 -14.28 -43.41 -3.08
CA ILE A 777 -14.80 -43.40 -1.71
C ILE A 777 -16.31 -43.57 -1.68
N TYR A 778 -17.04 -43.05 -2.66
CA TYR A 778 -18.49 -43.30 -2.80
C TYR A 778 -18.79 -44.77 -3.05
N LEU A 779 -17.99 -45.44 -3.88
CA LEU A 779 -18.11 -46.88 -4.11
C LEU A 779 -17.74 -47.70 -2.87
N LEU A 780 -16.71 -47.31 -2.15
CA LEU A 780 -16.33 -47.96 -0.89
C LEU A 780 -17.46 -47.79 0.17
N ALA A 781 -18.09 -46.61 0.21
CA ALA A 781 -19.23 -46.38 1.08
C ALA A 781 -20.47 -47.19 0.67
N LEU A 782 -20.68 -47.39 -0.62
CA LEU A 782 -21.72 -48.23 -1.16
C LEU A 782 -21.51 -49.71 -0.75
N LEU A 783 -20.31 -50.23 -1.02
CA LEU A 783 -19.96 -51.63 -0.71
C LEU A 783 -19.91 -51.90 0.79
N GLY A 784 -19.53 -50.88 1.58
CA GLY A 784 -19.55 -50.94 3.06
C GLY A 784 -20.91 -50.82 3.70
N GLY A 785 -21.97 -50.66 2.90
CA GLY A 785 -23.35 -50.48 3.40
C GLY A 785 -23.54 -49.19 4.19
N CYS A 786 -22.67 -48.20 3.99
CA CYS A 786 -22.65 -46.93 4.75
C CYS A 786 -23.68 -45.89 4.22
N ILE A 787 -24.38 -46.18 3.09
CA ILE A 787 -25.38 -45.31 2.48
C ILE A 787 -26.79 -45.91 2.74
N PRO A 788 -27.51 -45.46 3.79
CA PRO A 788 -28.80 -46.07 4.19
C PRO A 788 -29.85 -46.05 3.10
N ALA A 789 -29.85 -44.99 2.27
CA ALA A 789 -30.80 -44.81 1.16
C ALA A 789 -30.70 -45.90 0.09
N LEU A 790 -29.58 -46.60 -0.02
CA LEU A 790 -29.30 -47.58 -1.06
C LEU A 790 -29.37 -49.02 -0.56
N GLY A 791 -29.53 -49.25 0.73
CA GLY A 791 -29.55 -50.60 1.30
C GLY A 791 -30.60 -51.55 0.72
N ALA A 792 -31.70 -51.07 0.16
CA ALA A 792 -32.73 -51.85 -0.47
C ALA A 792 -32.42 -52.24 -1.94
N TYR A 793 -31.38 -51.65 -2.54
CA TYR A 793 -31.04 -51.81 -3.96
C TYR A 793 -29.75 -52.61 -4.21
N ILE A 794 -29.07 -53.04 -3.14
CA ILE A 794 -27.73 -53.65 -3.23
C ILE A 794 -27.74 -55.01 -2.52
N ASP A 795 -27.27 -56.01 -3.24
CA ASP A 795 -26.87 -57.31 -2.72
C ASP A 795 -25.44 -57.66 -3.19
N SER A 796 -24.94 -58.86 -2.81
CA SER A 796 -23.60 -59.30 -3.15
C SER A 796 -23.27 -59.37 -4.64
N ASP A 797 -24.28 -59.47 -5.51
CA ASP A 797 -24.14 -59.69 -6.93
C ASP A 797 -24.57 -58.47 -7.76
N THR A 798 -24.97 -57.37 -7.09
CA THR A 798 -25.41 -56.13 -7.76
C THR A 798 -24.28 -55.51 -8.55
N PRO A 799 -24.39 -55.33 -9.88
CA PRO A 799 -23.40 -54.59 -10.64
C PRO A 799 -23.39 -53.09 -10.20
N PHE A 800 -22.21 -52.56 -10.00
CA PHE A 800 -22.07 -51.14 -9.64
C PHE A 800 -20.99 -50.45 -10.49
N SER A 801 -21.16 -49.15 -10.69
CA SER A 801 -20.13 -48.28 -11.27
C SER A 801 -20.31 -46.84 -10.79
N ALA A 802 -19.42 -45.92 -11.22
CA ALA A 802 -19.56 -44.52 -10.91
C ALA A 802 -19.10 -43.65 -12.10
N GLY A 803 -19.52 -42.40 -12.10
CA GLY A 803 -19.18 -41.44 -13.16
C GLY A 803 -19.51 -40.01 -12.82
N TYR A 804 -19.26 -39.14 -13.80
CA TYR A 804 -19.54 -37.71 -13.72
C TYR A 804 -20.62 -37.29 -14.71
N ILE A 805 -21.42 -36.32 -14.29
CA ILE A 805 -22.33 -35.57 -15.16
C ILE A 805 -21.78 -34.14 -15.22
N ARG A 806 -21.29 -33.70 -16.39
CA ARG A 806 -20.78 -32.37 -16.62
C ARG A 806 -21.86 -31.42 -17.07
N LEU A 807 -22.01 -30.29 -16.32
CA LEU A 807 -22.98 -29.24 -16.58
C LEU A 807 -22.21 -27.93 -16.83
N LYS A 808 -21.75 -27.68 -18.04
CA LYS A 808 -20.89 -26.51 -18.35
C LYS A 808 -21.65 -25.36 -18.99
N SER A 809 -22.42 -25.64 -20.04
CA SER A 809 -23.21 -24.66 -20.78
C SER A 809 -24.33 -25.39 -21.56
N SER A 810 -25.27 -24.63 -22.10
CA SER A 810 -26.24 -25.17 -23.03
C SER A 810 -25.54 -25.89 -24.18
N GLY A 811 -26.04 -27.07 -24.52
CA GLY A 811 -25.48 -27.96 -25.57
C GLY A 811 -24.21 -28.73 -25.15
N ASP A 812 -23.61 -28.47 -23.98
CA ASP A 812 -22.41 -29.21 -23.51
C ASP A 812 -22.69 -30.00 -22.22
N ILE A 813 -23.76 -30.78 -22.23
CA ILE A 813 -24.07 -31.75 -21.18
C ILE A 813 -23.49 -33.11 -21.58
N LYS A 814 -22.62 -33.65 -20.75
CA LYS A 814 -21.93 -34.92 -21.01
C LYS A 814 -21.97 -35.84 -19.78
N ILE A 815 -22.21 -37.11 -20.04
CA ILE A 815 -22.24 -38.17 -19.05
C ILE A 815 -21.00 -39.01 -19.24
N TYR A 816 -20.19 -39.16 -18.21
CA TYR A 816 -18.91 -39.86 -18.23
C TYR A 816 -18.89 -41.02 -17.22
N PRO A 817 -19.35 -42.22 -17.58
CA PRO A 817 -19.07 -43.40 -16.78
C PRO A 817 -17.55 -43.67 -16.77
N ILE A 818 -16.99 -43.97 -15.61
CA ILE A 818 -15.56 -44.24 -15.47
C ILE A 818 -15.31 -45.73 -15.67
N LYS A 819 -14.80 -46.05 -16.83
CA LYS A 819 -14.49 -47.45 -17.18
C LYS A 819 -13.33 -47.98 -16.34
N GLY A 820 -13.50 -49.14 -15.73
CA GLY A 820 -12.46 -49.83 -14.94
C GLY A 820 -12.31 -49.32 -13.53
N ILE A 821 -13.23 -48.44 -13.05
CA ILE A 821 -13.18 -47.98 -11.67
C ILE A 821 -13.34 -49.09 -10.65
N GLU A 822 -14.15 -50.09 -10.97
CA GLU A 822 -14.41 -51.28 -10.16
C GLU A 822 -13.14 -52.10 -9.93
N THR A 823 -12.31 -52.26 -10.96
CA THR A 823 -11.04 -53.01 -10.89
C THR A 823 -9.92 -52.22 -10.20
N SER A 824 -10.05 -50.89 -10.08
CA SER A 824 -9.05 -50.04 -9.39
C SER A 824 -9.24 -49.93 -7.88
N LEU A 825 -10.30 -50.51 -7.32
CA LEU A 825 -10.63 -50.42 -5.90
C LEU A 825 -9.54 -51.06 -5.00
N GLU A 826 -8.92 -52.11 -5.42
CA GLU A 826 -7.80 -52.76 -4.66
C GLU A 826 -6.58 -51.83 -4.63
N ASP A 827 -6.20 -51.26 -5.77
CA ASP A 827 -5.08 -50.36 -5.90
C ASP A 827 -5.29 -49.09 -5.01
N TRP A 828 -6.53 -48.55 -5.06
CA TRP A 828 -6.91 -47.43 -4.22
C TRP A 828 -6.87 -47.78 -2.74
N THR A 829 -7.38 -48.95 -2.35
CA THR A 829 -7.34 -49.37 -0.94
C THR A 829 -5.91 -49.49 -0.43
N ALA A 830 -5.02 -50.02 -1.25
CA ALA A 830 -3.58 -50.11 -0.90
C ALA A 830 -2.94 -48.72 -0.82
N ALA A 831 -3.23 -47.84 -1.75
CA ALA A 831 -2.73 -46.46 -1.72
C ALA A 831 -3.26 -45.67 -0.52
N ILE A 832 -4.54 -45.79 -0.20
CA ILE A 832 -5.15 -45.16 0.98
C ILE A 832 -4.51 -45.70 2.28
N ALA A 833 -4.25 -46.99 2.38
CA ALA A 833 -3.59 -47.54 3.56
C ALA A 833 -2.17 -47.00 3.76
N LYS A 834 -1.38 -46.88 2.68
CA LYS A 834 -0.04 -46.28 2.71
C LYS A 834 -0.10 -44.77 3.10
N LEU A 835 -1.05 -44.03 2.55
CA LEU A 835 -1.28 -42.65 2.95
C LEU A 835 -1.69 -42.55 4.43
N GLY A 836 -2.53 -43.48 4.90
CA GLY A 836 -2.96 -43.54 6.29
C GLY A 836 -1.84 -43.75 7.28
N GLU A 837 -0.82 -44.54 6.92
CA GLU A 837 0.41 -44.71 7.73
C GLU A 837 1.15 -43.39 7.89
N ILE A 838 1.29 -42.61 6.78
CA ILE A 838 1.92 -41.30 6.81
C ILE A 838 1.12 -40.36 7.72
N LEU A 839 -0.19 -40.28 7.52
CA LEU A 839 -1.05 -39.37 8.30
C LEU A 839 -1.10 -39.75 9.79
N GLY A 840 -1.12 -41.07 10.08
CA GLY A 840 -1.18 -41.62 11.44
C GLY A 840 0.11 -41.41 12.23
N SER A 841 1.26 -41.23 11.55
CA SER A 841 2.52 -40.94 12.21
C SER A 841 2.58 -39.52 12.79
N GLY A 842 1.63 -38.63 12.43
CA GLY A 842 1.67 -37.23 12.80
C GLY A 842 2.64 -36.38 11.98
N ASN A 843 3.28 -36.95 10.97
CA ASN A 843 4.15 -36.27 10.04
C ASN A 843 3.42 -36.02 8.71
N PHE A 844 3.48 -34.77 8.22
CA PHE A 844 2.76 -34.33 7.02
C PHE A 844 3.77 -33.76 6.01
N PRO A 845 4.47 -34.63 5.25
CA PRO A 845 5.48 -34.17 4.30
C PRO A 845 4.88 -33.26 3.23
N ALA A 846 5.63 -32.22 2.85
CA ALA A 846 5.25 -31.26 1.82
C ALA A 846 5.56 -31.83 0.42
N GLU A 847 5.00 -33.01 0.14
CA GLU A 847 5.17 -33.74 -1.12
C GLU A 847 3.82 -34.20 -1.66
N PRO A 848 3.53 -34.01 -2.97
CA PRO A 848 2.34 -34.56 -3.60
C PRO A 848 2.31 -36.09 -3.48
N PHE A 849 1.13 -36.64 -3.23
CA PHE A 849 0.92 -38.07 -3.11
C PHE A 849 -0.12 -38.53 -4.18
N PRO A 850 0.04 -39.71 -4.82
CA PRO A 850 1.29 -40.48 -4.93
C PRO A 850 2.40 -39.69 -5.62
N VAL A 851 3.66 -40.02 -5.34
CA VAL A 851 4.81 -39.40 -5.98
C VAL A 851 4.79 -39.74 -7.46
N SER A 852 4.19 -38.90 -8.28
CA SER A 852 4.20 -38.98 -9.73
C SER A 852 5.36 -38.16 -10.30
N GLU A 853 5.67 -38.36 -11.59
CA GLU A 853 6.76 -37.68 -12.31
C GLU A 853 6.88 -36.18 -11.97
N VAL A 854 8.11 -35.68 -11.92
CA VAL A 854 8.49 -34.31 -11.50
C VAL A 854 7.63 -33.21 -12.14
N SER A 855 7.28 -33.35 -13.44
CA SER A 855 6.46 -32.36 -14.15
C SER A 855 5.05 -32.17 -13.59
N ASP A 856 4.44 -33.21 -13.04
CA ASP A 856 3.10 -33.15 -12.43
C ASP A 856 3.13 -32.56 -11.03
N ARG A 857 4.25 -32.68 -10.32
CA ARG A 857 4.47 -32.11 -9.01
C ARG A 857 4.41 -30.57 -9.06
N TYR A 858 5.10 -29.95 -10.01
CA TYR A 858 5.08 -28.49 -10.18
C TYR A 858 3.69 -27.94 -10.49
N LYS A 859 2.94 -28.60 -11.38
CA LYS A 859 1.56 -28.19 -11.69
C LYS A 859 0.64 -28.24 -10.48
N THR A 860 0.82 -29.21 -9.59
CA THR A 860 0.03 -29.35 -8.36
C THR A 860 0.37 -28.24 -7.36
N CYS A 861 1.66 -27.84 -7.27
CA CYS A 861 2.14 -26.82 -6.36
C CYS A 861 1.89 -25.40 -6.87
N GLU A 862 1.90 -25.17 -8.18
CA GLU A 862 1.77 -23.84 -8.80
C GLU A 862 0.51 -23.07 -8.36
N ARG A 863 -0.60 -23.76 -8.15
CA ARG A 863 -1.87 -23.19 -7.68
C ARG A 863 -2.22 -23.58 -6.24
N CYS A 864 -1.24 -24.03 -5.47
CA CYS A 864 -1.48 -24.43 -4.11
C CYS A 864 -1.64 -23.22 -3.19
N PRO A 865 -2.75 -23.08 -2.47
CA PRO A 865 -2.99 -21.91 -1.60
C PRO A 865 -2.04 -21.83 -0.41
N VAL A 866 -1.31 -22.91 -0.08
CA VAL A 866 -0.36 -22.96 1.02
C VAL A 866 1.10 -23.00 0.57
N ILE A 867 1.38 -22.72 -0.71
CA ILE A 867 2.73 -22.79 -1.29
C ILE A 867 3.73 -21.86 -0.58
N THR A 868 3.31 -20.66 -0.19
CA THR A 868 4.15 -19.71 0.56
C THR A 868 4.51 -20.21 1.96
N LEU A 869 3.70 -21.09 2.52
CA LEU A 869 3.94 -21.68 3.82
C LEU A 869 4.89 -22.86 3.72
N CYS A 870 4.67 -23.78 2.75
CA CYS A 870 5.51 -24.98 2.58
C CYS A 870 6.85 -24.68 1.90
N ARG A 871 6.95 -23.62 1.09
CA ARG A 871 8.16 -23.14 0.39
C ARG A 871 8.86 -24.20 -0.51
N THR A 872 8.19 -25.27 -0.87
CA THR A 872 8.77 -26.38 -1.65
C THR A 872 9.12 -25.94 -3.08
N GLY A 873 8.36 -24.97 -3.66
CA GLY A 873 8.63 -24.43 -5.00
C GLY A 873 9.94 -23.65 -5.10
N VAL A 874 10.38 -23.00 -4.02
CA VAL A 874 11.66 -22.25 -3.99
C VAL A 874 12.86 -23.19 -3.84
N ARG A 875 12.68 -24.35 -3.23
CA ARG A 875 13.75 -25.35 -3.04
C ARG A 875 14.02 -26.18 -4.29
N GLY A 876 13.02 -26.39 -5.14
CA GLY A 876 13.17 -27.14 -6.40
C GLY A 876 14.07 -26.43 -7.41
N THR A 877 14.00 -25.11 -7.53
CA THR A 877 14.84 -24.32 -8.42
C THR A 877 16.31 -24.30 -8.00
N LEU A 878 16.60 -24.35 -6.71
CA LEU A 878 17.99 -24.39 -6.20
C LEU A 878 18.69 -25.76 -6.38
N SER A 879 17.94 -26.87 -6.47
CA SER A 879 18.51 -28.19 -6.72
C SER A 879 18.75 -28.48 -8.20
N GLU A 880 18.02 -27.87 -9.10
CA GLU A 880 18.23 -28.04 -10.55
C GLU A 880 19.42 -27.22 -11.07
N GLU A 881 19.63 -25.99 -10.55
CA GLU A 881 20.81 -25.18 -10.91
C GLU A 881 22.12 -25.82 -10.43
N THR A 882 22.13 -26.56 -9.32
CA THR A 882 23.30 -27.29 -8.85
C THR A 882 23.57 -28.59 -9.60
N GLU A 883 22.57 -29.22 -10.23
CA GLU A 883 22.76 -30.39 -11.07
C GLU A 883 23.19 -30.04 -12.51
N GLU A 884 22.77 -28.91 -13.07
CA GLU A 884 23.22 -28.42 -14.38
C GLU A 884 24.67 -27.91 -14.33
N GLU A 885 25.10 -27.20 -13.27
CA GLU A 885 26.49 -26.75 -13.14
C GLU A 885 27.47 -27.90 -12.95
N THR A 886 27.04 -29.04 -12.36
CA THR A 886 27.91 -30.24 -12.24
C THR A 886 27.99 -31.08 -13.50
N HIS A 887 27.11 -30.89 -14.49
CA HIS A 887 27.20 -31.58 -15.78
C HIS A 887 28.00 -30.81 -16.85
N GLU A 888 28.14 -29.49 -16.75
CA GLU A 888 29.01 -28.71 -17.65
C GLU A 888 30.49 -28.75 -17.29
N GLU A 889 30.87 -29.14 -16.04
CA GLU A 889 32.28 -29.30 -15.67
C GLU A 889 32.88 -30.69 -16.02
N THR A 890 32.10 -31.60 -16.62
CA THR A 890 32.57 -32.97 -16.94
C THR A 890 32.48 -33.31 -18.43
N GLU A 891 32.21 -32.36 -19.37
CA GLU A 891 32.47 -32.47 -20.80
C GLU A 891 33.50 -31.40 -21.23
#